data_f57130e3d5246f333b91fa6f2a5c710d
#
_entry.id   f57130e3d5246f333b91fa6f2a5c710d
#
_cell.length_a   1.000
_cell.length_b   1.000
_cell.length_c   1.000
_cell.angle_alpha   90.00
_cell.angle_beta   90.00
_cell.angle_gamma   90.00
#
_symmetry.space_group_name_H-M   'P 1'
#
loop_
_entity.id
_entity.type
_entity.pdbx_description
1 polymer ?
#
loop_
_entity_poly.entity_id
_entity_poly.type
_entity_poly.pdbx_seq_one_letter_code
_entity_poly.pdbx_strand_id
1 'polypeptide(L)'
;MAGKPLSSPSLQEALESLFGTAMGQGASVISLPGGSRLFSTGDDSDHLYLLRSGRLGVFRHDEDHLELGLIGIVRPGEPVGEMSLIGGTAHTATVIALRDSDLLAIPRDDFMAAIDARPELMMALSRKMIQRARPETQTNTPNVFAFFSLSEKPIRPLVDRVSEQIQALGYKVAVLDKTFHGTTPEAFTHIESEVDYVLHVAERHESHWRLLSARQVDHVFFVADSEYRPDSDTAGEKSLLHRAPDLILTYPTAVAKAHIPGRTQQWLDAISPTRWFHIHPEDKDDTARLARIVTGHSVGIVFSGGGARAFAQIGAIQALREAHIPIDFVCGSSMGAILVASLAMQWTDDEIDARIRNAFVESSPLDDVILPFIAMTSGKKVDERLERHFGEVMIEDLPLPFFCVSSNLTTGVLKVHKTGLLRQALRASISLPGIMPPVVEDNEVLVDGAVMRSFPATMMRNTHLGTVIGVDVTRARGLDPKTLVTPRNPASWFAKGEWRRGPPIISVMMRSATITTTADLAQSRAATDLLIIPEPAGVEIRDWKAYDQAVENGYQTTVDTLAQLDSSVTTLRKLGKSVHPNIPAFTPDDSYIAVAEAPPKKPKAAPPPKVQKTKTGEAPKIPASQTPAPPPRPTGERP
;
A
#
# COMPACT_ATOMS: atom_id res chain seq x y z
N MET A 1 -42.42 41.36 -8.28
CA MET A 1 -42.16 40.30 -9.28
C MET A 1 -40.66 40.13 -9.37
N ALA A 2 -40.09 39.18 -8.61
CA ALA A 2 -38.66 38.86 -8.66
C ALA A 2 -38.46 37.88 -9.82
N GLY A 3 -37.71 38.29 -10.84
CA GLY A 3 -37.36 37.45 -11.97
C GLY A 3 -36.56 36.24 -11.50
N LYS A 4 -37.00 35.02 -11.87
CA LYS A 4 -36.19 33.80 -11.77
C LYS A 4 -34.87 34.06 -12.49
N PRO A 5 -33.72 33.72 -11.88
CA PRO A 5 -32.46 33.72 -12.62
C PRO A 5 -32.58 32.68 -13.73
N LEU A 6 -32.36 33.12 -14.98
CA LEU A 6 -32.17 32.24 -16.12
C LEU A 6 -31.03 31.27 -15.76
N SER A 7 -31.34 29.98 -15.67
CA SER A 7 -30.33 28.95 -15.54
C SER A 7 -29.40 29.04 -16.74
N SER A 8 -28.15 29.40 -16.53
CA SER A 8 -27.12 29.32 -17.57
C SER A 8 -27.11 27.88 -18.11
N PRO A 9 -27.06 27.67 -19.43
CA PRO A 9 -26.98 26.33 -20.01
C PRO A 9 -25.81 25.57 -19.40
N SER A 10 -25.98 24.26 -19.17
CA SER A 10 -24.89 23.42 -18.69
C SER A 10 -23.71 23.52 -19.67
N LEU A 11 -22.47 23.36 -19.20
CA LEU A 11 -21.30 23.36 -20.08
C LEU A 11 -21.50 22.38 -21.25
N GLN A 12 -22.11 21.23 -20.96
CA GLN A 12 -22.43 20.21 -21.95
C GLN A 12 -23.40 20.74 -23.03
N GLU A 13 -24.52 21.38 -22.66
CA GLU A 13 -25.47 21.97 -23.61
C GLU A 13 -24.84 23.10 -24.41
N ALA A 14 -23.98 23.90 -23.80
CA ALA A 14 -23.25 24.95 -24.47
C ALA A 14 -22.24 24.43 -25.50
N LEU A 15 -21.50 23.36 -25.13
CA LEU A 15 -20.58 22.66 -26.02
C LEU A 15 -21.33 21.90 -27.12
N GLU A 16 -22.41 21.21 -26.81
CA GLU A 16 -23.24 20.50 -27.79
C GLU A 16 -23.89 21.49 -28.78
N SER A 17 -24.32 22.68 -28.33
CA SER A 17 -24.79 23.75 -29.20
C SER A 17 -23.69 24.27 -30.13
N LEU A 18 -22.44 24.33 -29.67
CA LEU A 18 -21.28 24.65 -30.49
C LEU A 18 -21.04 23.59 -31.55
N PHE A 19 -21.07 22.33 -31.15
CA PHE A 19 -20.89 21.19 -32.04
C PHE A 19 -22.04 21.11 -33.06
N GLY A 20 -23.28 21.41 -32.66
CA GLY A 20 -24.44 21.47 -33.57
C GLY A 20 -24.31 22.55 -34.65
N THR A 21 -23.68 23.69 -34.33
CA THR A 21 -23.34 24.74 -35.30
C THR A 21 -22.07 24.43 -36.10
N ALA A 22 -21.10 23.75 -35.53
CA ALA A 22 -19.82 23.37 -36.16
C ALA A 22 -19.91 22.09 -37.01
N MET A 23 -20.91 21.22 -36.81
CA MET A 23 -21.13 20.03 -37.68
C MET A 23 -21.36 20.41 -39.16
N GLY A 24 -21.60 21.68 -39.46
CA GLY A 24 -21.62 22.20 -40.85
C GLY A 24 -20.28 22.74 -41.37
N GLN A 25 -19.23 22.84 -40.53
CA GLN A 25 -18.02 23.62 -40.86
C GLN A 25 -16.67 22.96 -40.53
N GLY A 26 -16.60 21.72 -40.00
CA GLY A 26 -15.28 21.08 -39.73
C GLY A 26 -15.17 20.13 -38.55
N ALA A 27 -16.20 20.02 -37.71
CA ALA A 27 -16.18 19.05 -36.61
C ALA A 27 -16.27 17.61 -37.16
N SER A 28 -15.38 16.74 -36.68
CA SER A 28 -15.36 15.32 -37.04
C SER A 28 -15.71 14.42 -35.86
N VAL A 29 -16.34 13.28 -36.15
CA VAL A 29 -16.59 12.23 -35.16
C VAL A 29 -15.42 11.25 -35.22
N ILE A 30 -14.82 10.97 -34.06
CA ILE A 30 -13.72 10.02 -33.90
C ILE A 30 -14.21 8.91 -33.00
N SER A 31 -14.20 7.67 -33.49
CA SER A 31 -14.40 6.47 -32.67
C SER A 31 -13.05 5.92 -32.28
N LEU A 32 -12.76 5.87 -30.99
CA LEU A 32 -11.49 5.47 -30.41
C LEU A 32 -11.68 4.16 -29.65
N PRO A 33 -11.12 3.03 -30.14
CA PRO A 33 -11.18 1.76 -29.43
C PRO A 33 -10.52 1.81 -28.06
N GLY A 34 -11.03 1.06 -27.09
CA GLY A 34 -10.41 0.92 -25.77
C GLY A 34 -8.93 0.51 -25.90
N GLY A 35 -8.07 1.09 -25.08
CA GLY A 35 -6.62 0.95 -25.15
C GLY A 35 -5.91 1.85 -26.18
N SER A 36 -6.65 2.47 -27.11
CA SER A 36 -6.06 3.36 -28.11
C SER A 36 -5.75 4.72 -27.52
N ARG A 37 -4.67 5.30 -28.01
CA ARG A 37 -4.19 6.63 -27.58
C ARG A 37 -4.85 7.71 -28.43
N LEU A 38 -5.41 8.74 -27.77
CA LEU A 38 -5.93 9.91 -28.43
C LEU A 38 -4.80 10.88 -28.83
N PHE A 39 -3.91 11.18 -27.87
CA PHE A 39 -2.68 11.95 -28.07
C PHE A 39 -1.69 11.66 -26.94
N SER A 40 -0.42 12.02 -27.15
CA SER A 40 0.67 11.82 -26.20
C SER A 40 1.17 13.15 -25.63
N THR A 41 1.84 13.08 -24.50
CA THR A 41 2.64 14.20 -23.98
C THR A 41 3.66 14.62 -25.04
N GLY A 42 3.69 15.92 -25.37
CA GLY A 42 4.57 16.51 -26.38
C GLY A 42 3.98 16.62 -27.79
N ASP A 43 2.83 16.00 -28.06
CA ASP A 43 2.13 16.15 -29.34
C ASP A 43 1.57 17.57 -29.49
N ASP A 44 1.43 18.06 -30.71
CA ASP A 44 0.83 19.36 -31.01
C ASP A 44 -0.66 19.38 -30.65
N SER A 45 -1.15 20.51 -30.18
CA SER A 45 -2.53 20.68 -29.75
C SER A 45 -3.35 21.41 -30.81
N ASP A 46 -3.96 20.65 -31.73
CA ASP A 46 -4.69 21.19 -32.89
C ASP A 46 -6.23 21.11 -32.76
N HIS A 47 -6.72 20.32 -31.82
CA HIS A 47 -8.13 20.05 -31.64
C HIS A 47 -8.56 20.08 -30.18
N LEU A 48 -9.78 20.56 -29.93
CA LEU A 48 -10.55 20.27 -28.74
C LEU A 48 -11.36 19.00 -28.97
N TYR A 49 -11.35 18.09 -28.01
CA TYR A 49 -12.16 16.88 -28.07
C TYR A 49 -13.24 16.92 -27.00
N LEU A 50 -14.49 16.57 -27.36
CA LEU A 50 -15.60 16.36 -26.42
C LEU A 50 -15.97 14.89 -26.40
N LEU A 51 -15.88 14.24 -25.24
CA LEU A 51 -16.28 12.85 -25.09
C LEU A 51 -17.80 12.74 -25.11
N ARG A 52 -18.36 11.96 -26.06
CA ARG A 52 -19.82 11.69 -26.18
C ARG A 52 -20.20 10.41 -25.42
N SER A 53 -19.43 9.36 -25.62
CA SER A 53 -19.64 8.07 -24.97
C SER A 53 -18.30 7.42 -24.63
N GLY A 54 -18.29 6.47 -23.70
CA GLY A 54 -17.09 5.80 -23.27
C GLY A 54 -16.37 6.49 -22.10
N ARG A 55 -15.04 6.32 -22.01
CA ARG A 55 -14.22 6.87 -20.92
C ARG A 55 -12.77 7.01 -21.35
N LEU A 56 -12.13 8.14 -21.01
CA LEU A 56 -10.71 8.35 -21.27
C LEU A 56 -9.94 8.47 -19.95
N GLY A 57 -8.73 7.97 -19.93
CA GLY A 57 -7.75 8.19 -18.87
C GLY A 57 -6.72 9.22 -19.28
N VAL A 58 -6.40 10.13 -18.35
CA VAL A 58 -5.32 11.11 -18.50
C VAL A 58 -4.13 10.60 -17.70
N PHE A 59 -2.99 10.44 -18.36
CA PHE A 59 -1.79 9.85 -17.78
C PHE A 59 -0.61 10.82 -17.85
N ARG A 60 0.26 10.78 -16.85
CA ARG A 60 1.52 11.51 -16.84
C ARG A 60 2.64 10.58 -16.42
N HIS A 61 3.84 10.81 -16.96
CA HIS A 61 5.04 10.16 -16.43
C HIS A 61 5.28 10.68 -15.01
N ASP A 62 5.43 9.75 -14.07
CA ASP A 62 5.94 10.07 -12.75
C ASP A 62 7.47 10.23 -12.87
N GLU A 63 8.02 11.32 -12.33
CA GLU A 63 9.47 11.60 -12.42
C GLU A 63 10.32 10.51 -11.73
N ASP A 64 9.71 9.79 -10.77
CA ASP A 64 10.36 8.73 -10.00
C ASP A 64 10.12 7.31 -10.55
N HIS A 65 9.19 7.13 -11.51
CA HIS A 65 8.82 5.82 -12.06
C HIS A 65 8.70 5.90 -13.58
N LEU A 66 9.27 4.90 -14.27
CA LEU A 66 9.18 4.75 -15.74
C LEU A 66 7.75 4.46 -16.25
N GLU A 67 6.78 4.35 -15.35
CA GLU A 67 5.40 4.00 -15.68
C GLU A 67 4.50 5.24 -15.76
N LEU A 68 3.51 5.17 -16.67
CA LEU A 68 2.48 6.20 -16.82
C LEU A 68 1.48 6.14 -15.67
N GLY A 69 1.49 7.12 -14.77
CA GLY A 69 0.51 7.25 -13.70
C GLY A 69 -0.81 7.85 -14.20
N LEU A 70 -1.95 7.24 -13.85
CA LEU A 70 -3.28 7.80 -14.10
C LEU A 70 -3.55 9.00 -13.19
N ILE A 71 -3.67 10.20 -13.77
CA ILE A 71 -3.89 11.45 -13.03
C ILE A 71 -5.33 11.97 -13.13
N GLY A 72 -6.15 11.42 -14.03
CA GLY A 72 -7.54 11.84 -14.19
C GLY A 72 -8.35 10.95 -15.13
N ILE A 73 -9.66 11.04 -15.02
CA ILE A 73 -10.63 10.38 -15.90
C ILE A 73 -11.50 11.45 -16.56
N VAL A 74 -11.74 11.30 -17.86
CA VAL A 74 -12.69 12.11 -18.64
C VAL A 74 -13.95 11.28 -18.86
N ARG A 75 -15.09 11.88 -18.56
CA ARG A 75 -16.43 11.26 -18.67
C ARG A 75 -17.24 11.86 -19.81
N PRO A 76 -18.31 11.20 -20.28
CA PRO A 76 -19.20 11.76 -21.28
C PRO A 76 -19.67 13.19 -20.92
N GLY A 77 -19.67 14.08 -21.90
CA GLY A 77 -19.96 15.50 -21.73
C GLY A 77 -18.77 16.35 -21.26
N GLU A 78 -17.59 15.76 -21.06
CA GLU A 78 -16.40 16.52 -20.67
C GLU A 78 -15.43 16.72 -21.82
N PRO A 79 -14.85 17.95 -21.95
CA PRO A 79 -13.81 18.24 -22.92
C PRO A 79 -12.45 17.67 -22.49
N VAL A 80 -11.57 17.43 -23.46
CA VAL A 80 -10.17 17.07 -23.27
C VAL A 80 -9.28 17.72 -24.33
N GLY A 81 -8.04 18.08 -23.97
CA GLY A 81 -7.12 18.84 -24.82
C GLY A 81 -7.24 20.36 -24.66
N GLU A 82 -8.24 20.85 -23.91
CA GLU A 82 -8.53 22.27 -23.69
C GLU A 82 -7.35 23.04 -23.06
N MET A 83 -6.63 22.43 -22.14
CA MET A 83 -5.54 23.10 -21.39
C MET A 83 -4.39 23.48 -22.32
N SER A 84 -3.96 22.57 -23.16
CA SER A 84 -2.89 22.79 -24.12
C SER A 84 -3.32 23.70 -25.25
N LEU A 85 -4.54 23.52 -25.72
CA LEU A 85 -5.13 24.32 -26.80
C LEU A 85 -5.26 25.80 -26.42
N ILE A 86 -5.79 26.11 -25.23
CA ILE A 86 -5.90 27.46 -24.70
C ILE A 86 -4.53 28.05 -24.36
N GLY A 87 -3.64 27.22 -23.78
CA GLY A 87 -2.28 27.63 -23.40
C GLY A 87 -1.34 27.85 -24.57
N GLY A 88 -1.71 27.42 -25.78
CA GLY A 88 -0.84 27.48 -26.96
C GLY A 88 0.44 26.63 -26.82
N THR A 89 0.35 25.51 -26.07
CA THR A 89 1.47 24.60 -25.76
C THR A 89 1.18 23.20 -26.31
N ALA A 90 2.22 22.40 -26.44
CA ALA A 90 2.08 20.95 -26.67
C ALA A 90 1.29 20.28 -25.54
N HIS A 91 0.74 19.08 -25.77
CA HIS A 91 0.04 18.32 -24.77
C HIS A 91 0.95 17.96 -23.57
N THR A 92 0.47 18.26 -22.36
CA THR A 92 1.23 18.04 -21.09
C THR A 92 0.95 16.69 -20.45
N ALA A 93 0.04 15.90 -21.03
CA ALA A 93 -0.35 14.58 -20.58
C ALA A 93 -0.71 13.69 -21.77
N THR A 94 -0.63 12.38 -21.57
CA THR A 94 -1.07 11.37 -22.54
C THR A 94 -2.51 10.96 -22.24
N VAL A 95 -3.37 10.89 -23.27
CA VAL A 95 -4.76 10.49 -23.13
C VAL A 95 -5.00 9.18 -23.87
N ILE A 96 -5.56 8.19 -23.15
CA ILE A 96 -5.83 6.84 -23.64
C ILE A 96 -7.31 6.51 -23.38
N ALA A 97 -7.97 5.91 -24.36
CA ALA A 97 -9.31 5.38 -24.18
C ALA A 97 -9.29 4.22 -23.19
N LEU A 98 -10.02 4.35 -22.10
CA LEU A 98 -10.16 3.29 -21.09
C LEU A 98 -11.17 2.22 -21.55
N ARG A 99 -12.09 2.60 -22.42
CA ARG A 99 -13.09 1.78 -23.13
C ARG A 99 -13.37 2.38 -24.49
N ASP A 100 -14.11 1.67 -25.33
CA ASP A 100 -14.55 2.21 -26.62
C ASP A 100 -15.22 3.57 -26.40
N SER A 101 -14.75 4.57 -27.09
CA SER A 101 -15.12 5.96 -26.84
C SER A 101 -15.41 6.69 -28.16
N ASP A 102 -16.50 7.43 -28.20
CA ASP A 102 -16.82 8.31 -29.30
C ASP A 102 -16.59 9.76 -28.88
N LEU A 103 -15.86 10.48 -29.71
CA LEU A 103 -15.48 11.86 -29.48
C LEU A 103 -15.92 12.73 -30.64
N LEU A 104 -16.19 13.99 -30.32
CA LEU A 104 -16.26 15.06 -31.30
C LEU A 104 -14.95 15.85 -31.25
N ALA A 105 -14.28 16.01 -32.38
CA ALA A 105 -13.09 16.82 -32.52
C ALA A 105 -13.42 18.16 -33.19
N ILE A 106 -13.05 19.29 -32.57
CA ILE A 106 -13.18 20.64 -33.11
C ILE A 106 -11.77 21.15 -33.40
N PRO A 107 -11.49 21.61 -34.62
CA PRO A 107 -10.25 22.30 -34.92
C PRO A 107 -10.04 23.52 -34.03
N ARG A 108 -8.78 23.85 -33.75
CA ARG A 108 -8.36 24.98 -32.91
C ARG A 108 -8.99 26.29 -33.32
N ASP A 109 -8.96 26.61 -34.63
CA ASP A 109 -9.43 27.90 -35.14
C ASP A 109 -10.96 28.05 -34.94
N ASP A 110 -11.73 26.99 -35.18
CA ASP A 110 -13.18 26.97 -34.96
C ASP A 110 -13.52 27.11 -33.47
N PHE A 111 -12.74 26.47 -32.59
CA PHE A 111 -12.90 26.58 -31.15
C PHE A 111 -12.58 27.99 -30.65
N MET A 112 -11.50 28.61 -31.12
CA MET A 112 -11.14 29.98 -30.74
C MET A 112 -12.17 31.00 -31.23
N ALA A 113 -12.66 30.86 -32.47
CA ALA A 113 -13.73 31.68 -32.99
C ALA A 113 -15.03 31.56 -32.18
N ALA A 114 -15.32 30.38 -31.68
CA ALA A 114 -16.48 30.13 -30.83
C ALA A 114 -16.35 30.77 -29.43
N ILE A 115 -15.15 30.77 -28.85
CA ILE A 115 -14.88 31.48 -27.59
C ILE A 115 -15.01 33.00 -27.76
N ASP A 116 -14.49 33.55 -28.85
CA ASP A 116 -14.61 34.97 -29.12
C ASP A 116 -16.09 35.41 -29.29
N ALA A 117 -16.90 34.55 -29.90
CA ALA A 117 -18.32 34.77 -30.06
C ALA A 117 -19.13 34.58 -28.75
N ARG A 118 -18.66 33.75 -27.83
CA ARG A 118 -19.35 33.40 -26.58
C ARG A 118 -18.37 33.31 -25.39
N PRO A 119 -17.96 34.43 -24.78
CA PRO A 119 -17.00 34.46 -23.67
C PRO A 119 -17.42 33.66 -22.44
N GLU A 120 -18.72 33.40 -22.25
CA GLU A 120 -19.24 32.55 -21.17
C GLU A 120 -18.73 31.11 -21.23
N LEU A 121 -18.36 30.61 -22.41
CA LEU A 121 -17.74 29.28 -22.58
C LEU A 121 -16.38 29.19 -21.89
N MET A 122 -15.56 30.24 -22.00
CA MET A 122 -14.28 30.32 -21.34
C MET A 122 -14.43 30.22 -19.81
N MET A 123 -15.45 30.91 -19.26
CA MET A 123 -15.74 30.84 -17.82
C MET A 123 -16.18 29.45 -17.39
N ALA A 124 -16.97 28.76 -18.19
CA ALA A 124 -17.42 27.40 -17.90
C ALA A 124 -16.26 26.39 -17.98
N LEU A 125 -15.40 26.50 -19.00
CA LEU A 125 -14.16 25.69 -19.14
C LEU A 125 -13.18 25.95 -17.99
N SER A 126 -12.96 27.23 -17.66
CA SER A 126 -12.06 27.59 -16.54
C SER A 126 -12.52 27.00 -15.21
N ARG A 127 -13.83 27.02 -14.91
CA ARG A 127 -14.38 26.36 -13.72
C ARG A 127 -14.11 24.86 -13.73
N LYS A 128 -14.25 24.19 -14.88
CA LYS A 128 -13.99 22.75 -15.03
C LYS A 128 -12.49 22.44 -14.86
N MET A 129 -11.61 23.26 -15.44
CA MET A 129 -10.16 23.15 -15.28
C MET A 129 -9.73 23.28 -13.81
N ILE A 130 -10.27 24.29 -13.10
CA ILE A 130 -10.00 24.49 -11.67
C ILE A 130 -10.52 23.31 -10.86
N GLN A 131 -11.69 22.76 -11.19
CA GLN A 131 -12.25 21.60 -10.54
C GLN A 131 -11.36 20.37 -10.75
N ARG A 132 -10.83 20.16 -11.95
CA ARG A 132 -9.87 19.08 -12.26
C ARG A 132 -8.51 19.24 -11.58
N ALA A 133 -8.07 20.48 -11.36
CA ALA A 133 -6.80 20.76 -10.67
C ALA A 133 -6.86 20.52 -9.16
N ARG A 134 -8.06 20.33 -8.58
CA ARG A 134 -8.23 20.00 -7.16
C ARG A 134 -8.14 18.48 -6.95
N PRO A 135 -7.14 17.97 -6.23
CA PRO A 135 -6.96 16.52 -6.05
C PRO A 135 -8.12 15.84 -5.30
N GLU A 136 -8.91 16.58 -4.53
CA GLU A 136 -9.99 16.07 -3.69
C GLU A 136 -11.30 15.73 -4.44
N THR A 137 -11.47 16.16 -5.70
CA THR A 137 -12.75 16.05 -6.42
C THR A 137 -12.83 14.95 -7.46
N GLN A 138 -11.73 14.23 -7.72
CA GLN A 138 -11.75 13.14 -8.70
C GLN A 138 -11.88 11.79 -7.98
N THR A 139 -13.12 11.37 -7.71
CA THR A 139 -13.38 9.96 -7.43
C THR A 139 -13.18 9.17 -8.73
N ASN A 140 -11.94 8.72 -8.97
CA ASN A 140 -11.59 7.81 -10.07
C ASN A 140 -12.09 6.37 -9.80
N THR A 141 -13.24 6.23 -9.13
CA THR A 141 -13.81 4.94 -8.82
C THR A 141 -14.45 4.33 -10.04
N PRO A 142 -14.04 3.12 -10.46
CA PRO A 142 -14.73 2.38 -11.49
C PRO A 142 -16.16 2.10 -11.06
N ASN A 143 -17.09 2.08 -12.02
CA ASN A 143 -18.50 1.78 -11.77
C ASN A 143 -19.09 0.75 -12.74
N VAL A 144 -18.34 0.33 -13.75
CA VAL A 144 -18.74 -0.72 -14.69
C VAL A 144 -17.73 -1.86 -14.62
N PHE A 145 -18.21 -3.03 -14.24
CA PHE A 145 -17.38 -4.21 -14.01
C PHE A 145 -17.86 -5.37 -14.87
N ALA A 146 -16.92 -6.21 -15.31
CA ALA A 146 -17.28 -7.49 -15.93
C ALA A 146 -16.81 -8.65 -15.07
N PHE A 147 -17.62 -9.70 -15.03
CA PHE A 147 -17.30 -11.00 -14.47
C PHE A 147 -17.31 -12.02 -15.61
N PHE A 148 -16.13 -12.57 -15.90
CA PHE A 148 -15.93 -13.52 -16.99
C PHE A 148 -15.61 -14.91 -16.43
N SER A 149 -16.45 -15.89 -16.75
CA SER A 149 -16.19 -17.27 -16.35
C SER A 149 -15.01 -17.86 -17.10
N LEU A 150 -14.08 -18.47 -16.37
CA LEU A 150 -12.97 -19.28 -16.90
C LEU A 150 -13.25 -20.81 -16.82
N SER A 151 -14.38 -21.19 -16.24
CA SER A 151 -14.81 -22.57 -16.09
C SER A 151 -16.19 -22.79 -16.70
N GLU A 152 -16.60 -24.06 -16.84
CA GLU A 152 -17.93 -24.43 -17.36
C GLU A 152 -19.07 -24.14 -16.35
N LYS A 153 -18.72 -23.87 -15.09
CA LYS A 153 -19.69 -23.60 -14.04
C LYS A 153 -20.27 -22.20 -14.20
N PRO A 154 -21.61 -22.06 -14.19
CA PRO A 154 -22.26 -20.75 -14.32
C PRO A 154 -21.88 -19.81 -13.19
N ILE A 155 -21.54 -18.57 -13.54
CA ILE A 155 -21.17 -17.52 -12.57
C ILE A 155 -22.31 -16.53 -12.27
N ARG A 156 -23.39 -16.58 -13.06
CA ARG A 156 -24.53 -15.67 -12.86
C ARG A 156 -25.06 -15.68 -11.43
N PRO A 157 -25.24 -16.85 -10.74
CA PRO A 157 -25.70 -16.84 -9.34
C PRO A 157 -24.78 -16.11 -8.37
N LEU A 158 -23.46 -16.16 -8.57
CA LEU A 158 -22.50 -15.39 -7.77
C LEU A 158 -22.71 -13.89 -7.98
N VAL A 159 -22.81 -13.45 -9.25
CA VAL A 159 -22.95 -12.02 -9.56
C VAL A 159 -24.29 -11.47 -9.07
N ASP A 160 -25.37 -12.25 -9.16
CA ASP A 160 -26.67 -11.85 -8.62
C ASP A 160 -26.59 -11.62 -7.09
N ARG A 161 -25.93 -12.51 -6.34
CA ARG A 161 -25.69 -12.30 -4.89
C ARG A 161 -24.82 -11.08 -4.60
N VAL A 162 -23.76 -10.86 -5.38
CA VAL A 162 -22.94 -9.65 -5.25
C VAL A 162 -23.78 -8.40 -5.52
N SER A 163 -24.64 -8.42 -6.54
CA SER A 163 -25.59 -7.34 -6.83
C SER A 163 -26.54 -7.07 -5.65
N GLU A 164 -27.09 -8.11 -5.03
CA GLU A 164 -27.92 -7.98 -3.82
C GLU A 164 -27.15 -7.32 -2.66
N GLN A 165 -25.89 -7.71 -2.44
CA GLN A 165 -25.06 -7.08 -1.42
C GLN A 165 -24.73 -5.61 -1.74
N ILE A 166 -24.53 -5.25 -3.00
CA ILE A 166 -24.33 -3.85 -3.43
C ILE A 166 -25.62 -3.04 -3.20
N GLN A 167 -26.77 -3.62 -3.49
CA GLN A 167 -28.07 -3.00 -3.20
C GLN A 167 -28.29 -2.81 -1.69
N ALA A 168 -27.86 -3.76 -0.88
CA ALA A 168 -27.91 -3.64 0.60
C ALA A 168 -27.03 -2.50 1.13
N LEU A 169 -25.98 -2.10 0.39
CA LEU A 169 -25.18 -0.90 0.68
C LEU A 169 -25.87 0.41 0.23
N GLY A 170 -27.08 0.34 -0.37
CA GLY A 170 -27.87 1.48 -0.79
C GLY A 170 -27.66 1.94 -2.23
N TYR A 171 -26.98 1.16 -3.07
CA TYR A 171 -26.69 1.50 -4.46
C TYR A 171 -27.66 0.84 -5.44
N LYS A 172 -27.93 1.54 -6.54
CA LYS A 172 -28.64 0.96 -7.68
C LYS A 172 -27.68 0.17 -8.57
N VAL A 173 -28.06 -1.04 -8.94
CA VAL A 173 -27.22 -1.94 -9.75
C VAL A 173 -28.00 -2.46 -10.96
N ALA A 174 -27.37 -2.45 -12.13
CA ALA A 174 -27.82 -3.17 -13.32
C ALA A 174 -26.90 -4.37 -13.59
N VAL A 175 -27.49 -5.53 -13.88
CA VAL A 175 -26.74 -6.73 -14.27
C VAL A 175 -27.05 -7.04 -15.74
N LEU A 176 -26.03 -6.95 -16.58
CA LEU A 176 -26.13 -7.12 -18.04
C LEU A 176 -25.51 -8.45 -18.46
N ASP A 177 -26.15 -9.17 -19.36
CA ASP A 177 -25.69 -10.42 -19.91
C ASP A 177 -25.75 -10.42 -21.46
N LYS A 178 -25.55 -11.57 -22.10
CA LYS A 178 -25.55 -11.71 -23.56
C LYS A 178 -26.79 -11.19 -24.29
N THR A 179 -27.89 -10.99 -23.60
CA THR A 179 -29.11 -10.42 -24.21
C THR A 179 -28.90 -8.97 -24.66
N PHE A 180 -27.89 -8.29 -24.12
CA PHE A 180 -27.45 -6.95 -24.50
C PHE A 180 -26.44 -6.95 -25.66
N HIS A 181 -26.14 -8.11 -26.26
CA HIS A 181 -25.32 -8.17 -27.47
C HIS A 181 -25.95 -7.36 -28.62
N GLY A 182 -25.18 -6.49 -29.24
CA GLY A 182 -25.70 -5.58 -30.28
C GLY A 182 -26.24 -4.23 -29.76
N THR A 183 -26.15 -4.00 -28.46
CA THR A 183 -26.47 -2.69 -27.86
C THR A 183 -25.41 -1.66 -28.28
N THR A 184 -25.85 -0.43 -28.58
CA THR A 184 -24.95 0.65 -28.98
C THR A 184 -24.21 1.27 -27.77
N PRO A 185 -23.05 1.91 -27.96
CA PRO A 185 -22.34 2.61 -26.88
C PRO A 185 -23.19 3.65 -26.13
N GLU A 186 -24.08 4.36 -26.86
CA GLU A 186 -24.99 5.34 -26.26
C GLU A 186 -26.01 4.69 -25.32
N ALA A 187 -26.52 3.49 -25.68
CA ALA A 187 -27.46 2.77 -24.82
C ALA A 187 -26.78 2.26 -23.54
N PHE A 188 -25.52 1.83 -23.58
CA PHE A 188 -24.74 1.54 -22.37
C PHE A 188 -24.55 2.79 -21.53
N THR A 189 -24.20 3.93 -22.13
CA THR A 189 -24.07 5.21 -21.43
C THR A 189 -25.39 5.61 -20.75
N HIS A 190 -26.53 5.36 -21.40
CA HIS A 190 -27.84 5.63 -20.81
C HIS A 190 -28.12 4.75 -19.58
N ILE A 191 -27.87 3.43 -19.67
CA ILE A 191 -28.00 2.53 -18.51
C ILE A 191 -27.10 2.99 -17.37
N GLU A 192 -25.85 3.35 -17.64
CA GLU A 192 -24.89 3.84 -16.64
C GLU A 192 -25.35 5.14 -15.96
N SER A 193 -26.14 5.97 -16.65
CA SER A 193 -26.66 7.22 -16.08
C SER A 193 -27.81 7.00 -15.08
N GLU A 194 -28.49 5.85 -15.14
CA GLU A 194 -29.65 5.53 -14.30
C GLU A 194 -29.30 4.74 -13.03
N VAL A 195 -28.10 4.14 -12.99
CA VAL A 195 -27.63 3.28 -11.88
C VAL A 195 -26.25 3.72 -11.39
N ASP A 196 -25.91 3.30 -10.17
CA ASP A 196 -24.61 3.59 -9.58
C ASP A 196 -23.54 2.62 -10.08
N TYR A 197 -23.90 1.34 -10.30
CA TYR A 197 -23.01 0.28 -10.73
C TYR A 197 -23.63 -0.57 -11.82
N VAL A 198 -22.80 -0.98 -12.79
CA VAL A 198 -23.18 -1.93 -13.85
C VAL A 198 -22.27 -3.14 -13.78
N LEU A 199 -22.86 -4.33 -13.74
CA LEU A 199 -22.15 -5.62 -13.70
C LEU A 199 -22.44 -6.41 -14.99
N HIS A 200 -21.45 -6.58 -15.84
CA HIS A 200 -21.55 -7.47 -16.99
C HIS A 200 -21.22 -8.89 -16.58
N VAL A 201 -22.04 -9.85 -16.97
CA VAL A 201 -21.83 -11.28 -16.73
C VAL A 201 -21.64 -11.98 -18.06
N ALA A 202 -20.53 -12.68 -18.23
CA ALA A 202 -20.28 -13.46 -19.44
C ALA A 202 -19.77 -14.86 -19.07
N GLU A 203 -20.52 -15.87 -19.52
CA GLU A 203 -20.13 -17.26 -19.37
C GLU A 203 -19.02 -17.63 -20.38
N ARG A 204 -18.34 -18.75 -20.16
CA ARG A 204 -17.14 -19.11 -20.92
C ARG A 204 -17.35 -19.14 -22.44
N HIS A 205 -18.48 -19.63 -22.91
CA HIS A 205 -18.78 -19.80 -24.35
C HIS A 205 -19.36 -18.56 -25.04
N GLU A 206 -19.52 -17.46 -24.34
CA GLU A 206 -20.14 -16.23 -24.84
C GLU A 206 -19.11 -15.27 -25.47
N SER A 207 -18.29 -15.78 -26.39
CA SER A 207 -17.10 -15.05 -26.90
C SER A 207 -17.41 -13.65 -27.47
N HIS A 208 -18.51 -13.48 -28.23
CA HIS A 208 -18.88 -12.17 -28.78
C HIS A 208 -19.31 -11.20 -27.67
N TRP A 209 -20.08 -11.66 -26.68
CA TRP A 209 -20.47 -10.84 -25.55
C TRP A 209 -19.28 -10.49 -24.66
N ARG A 210 -18.37 -11.42 -24.43
CA ARG A 210 -17.12 -11.19 -23.69
C ARG A 210 -16.26 -10.11 -24.34
N LEU A 211 -16.08 -10.19 -25.66
CA LEU A 211 -15.30 -9.21 -26.42
C LEU A 211 -15.93 -7.81 -26.33
N LEU A 212 -17.25 -7.67 -26.50
CA LEU A 212 -17.96 -6.41 -26.36
C LEU A 212 -17.83 -5.87 -24.93
N SER A 213 -18.11 -6.71 -23.94
CA SER A 213 -18.03 -6.33 -22.53
C SER A 213 -16.63 -5.88 -22.12
N ALA A 214 -15.57 -6.62 -22.55
CA ALA A 214 -14.18 -6.27 -22.23
C ALA A 214 -13.80 -4.83 -22.67
N ARG A 215 -14.45 -4.31 -23.73
CA ARG A 215 -14.23 -2.98 -24.29
C ARG A 215 -15.11 -1.89 -23.66
N GLN A 216 -16.13 -2.29 -22.91
CA GLN A 216 -17.12 -1.37 -22.31
C GLN A 216 -16.99 -1.21 -20.80
N VAL A 217 -16.14 -1.98 -20.11
CA VAL A 217 -16.04 -1.97 -18.66
C VAL A 217 -14.77 -1.27 -18.16
N ASP A 218 -14.82 -0.80 -16.93
CA ASP A 218 -13.67 -0.19 -16.26
C ASP A 218 -12.70 -1.23 -15.71
N HIS A 219 -13.23 -2.39 -15.27
CA HIS A 219 -12.46 -3.44 -14.63
C HIS A 219 -13.05 -4.82 -14.88
N VAL A 220 -12.20 -5.83 -14.97
CA VAL A 220 -12.58 -7.21 -15.23
C VAL A 220 -12.19 -8.11 -14.07
N PHE A 221 -13.14 -8.92 -13.61
CA PHE A 221 -12.91 -10.05 -12.73
C PHE A 221 -13.00 -11.32 -13.55
N PHE A 222 -11.93 -12.10 -13.58
CA PHE A 222 -12.01 -13.49 -14.03
C PHE A 222 -12.49 -14.36 -12.88
N VAL A 223 -13.44 -15.23 -13.15
CA VAL A 223 -14.02 -16.14 -12.16
C VAL A 223 -13.72 -17.57 -12.57
N ALA A 224 -12.98 -18.28 -11.72
CA ALA A 224 -12.62 -19.68 -11.94
C ALA A 224 -13.11 -20.54 -10.77
N ASP A 225 -13.56 -21.75 -11.07
CA ASP A 225 -13.83 -22.73 -10.03
C ASP A 225 -12.52 -23.41 -9.59
N SER A 226 -12.29 -23.51 -8.30
CA SER A 226 -11.07 -24.10 -7.70
C SER A 226 -10.85 -25.57 -8.04
N GLU A 227 -11.88 -26.29 -8.49
CA GLU A 227 -11.76 -27.67 -8.93
C GLU A 227 -11.17 -27.81 -10.34
N TYR A 228 -11.25 -26.73 -11.15
CA TYR A 228 -10.66 -26.68 -12.49
C TYR A 228 -9.18 -26.28 -12.44
N ARG A 229 -8.50 -26.54 -13.55
CA ARG A 229 -7.14 -26.07 -13.81
C ARG A 229 -7.14 -25.14 -15.01
N PRO A 230 -6.26 -24.15 -15.03
CA PRO A 230 -6.09 -23.35 -16.24
C PRO A 230 -5.68 -24.23 -17.42
N ASP A 231 -6.30 -24.01 -18.56
CA ASP A 231 -6.02 -24.70 -19.82
C ASP A 231 -5.29 -23.76 -20.81
N SER A 232 -5.01 -24.26 -22.02
CA SER A 232 -4.33 -23.49 -23.08
C SER A 232 -5.10 -22.22 -23.46
N ASP A 233 -6.43 -22.25 -23.38
CA ASP A 233 -7.28 -21.15 -23.79
C ASP A 233 -7.31 -20.03 -22.73
N THR A 234 -7.12 -20.40 -21.46
CA THR A 234 -7.07 -19.45 -20.33
C THR A 234 -6.02 -18.36 -20.53
N ALA A 235 -4.84 -18.72 -21.03
CA ALA A 235 -3.79 -17.74 -21.32
C ALA A 235 -4.16 -16.76 -22.45
N GLY A 236 -4.97 -17.22 -23.41
CA GLY A 236 -5.50 -16.41 -24.52
C GLY A 236 -6.51 -15.36 -24.06
N GLU A 237 -7.28 -15.63 -23.02
CA GLU A 237 -8.28 -14.73 -22.46
C GLU A 237 -7.70 -13.39 -21.98
N LYS A 238 -6.49 -13.42 -21.44
CA LYS A 238 -5.75 -12.21 -21.02
C LYS A 238 -5.51 -11.25 -22.18
N SER A 239 -5.31 -11.74 -23.40
CA SER A 239 -5.04 -10.94 -24.59
C SER A 239 -6.24 -10.08 -25.03
N LEU A 240 -7.45 -10.40 -24.55
CA LEU A 240 -8.66 -9.60 -24.79
C LEU A 240 -8.69 -8.32 -23.97
N LEU A 241 -7.85 -8.20 -22.96
CA LEU A 241 -7.90 -7.12 -21.97
C LEU A 241 -6.73 -6.15 -22.17
N HIS A 242 -7.05 -4.84 -22.06
CA HIS A 242 -6.04 -3.78 -22.07
C HIS A 242 -5.40 -3.54 -20.70
N ARG A 243 -5.95 -4.18 -19.65
CA ARG A 243 -5.50 -4.06 -18.25
C ARG A 243 -5.45 -5.43 -17.59
N ALA A 244 -4.56 -5.58 -16.62
CA ALA A 244 -4.53 -6.79 -15.82
C ALA A 244 -5.84 -6.95 -15.03
N PRO A 245 -6.49 -8.12 -15.10
CA PRO A 245 -7.73 -8.41 -14.38
C PRO A 245 -7.45 -8.70 -12.91
N ASP A 246 -8.53 -8.75 -12.12
CA ASP A 246 -8.53 -9.47 -10.85
C ASP A 246 -9.04 -10.91 -11.06
N LEU A 247 -8.67 -11.81 -10.16
CA LEU A 247 -9.08 -13.22 -10.20
C LEU A 247 -9.94 -13.57 -8.98
N ILE A 248 -11.05 -14.21 -9.22
CA ILE A 248 -11.92 -14.80 -8.18
C ILE A 248 -11.85 -16.32 -8.33
N LEU A 249 -11.36 -17.00 -7.29
CA LEU A 249 -11.40 -18.45 -7.18
C LEU A 249 -12.57 -18.85 -6.31
N THR A 250 -13.51 -19.60 -6.86
CA THR A 250 -14.72 -20.04 -6.16
C THR A 250 -14.55 -21.44 -5.60
N TYR A 251 -15.05 -21.65 -4.39
CA TYR A 251 -14.97 -22.91 -3.66
C TYR A 251 -16.37 -23.42 -3.30
N PRO A 252 -16.62 -24.75 -3.37
CA PRO A 252 -17.85 -25.31 -2.86
C PRO A 252 -17.93 -25.17 -1.33
N THR A 253 -19.14 -25.12 -0.78
CA THR A 253 -19.40 -24.97 0.66
C THR A 253 -18.74 -26.04 1.53
N ALA A 254 -18.45 -27.21 0.94
CA ALA A 254 -17.77 -28.32 1.63
C ALA A 254 -16.28 -28.00 1.94
N VAL A 255 -15.67 -27.04 1.26
CA VAL A 255 -14.29 -26.60 1.54
C VAL A 255 -14.32 -25.57 2.65
N ALA A 256 -13.66 -25.88 3.79
CA ALA A 256 -13.57 -24.94 4.90
C ALA A 256 -12.77 -23.70 4.48
N LYS A 257 -13.22 -22.51 4.86
CA LYS A 257 -12.56 -21.23 4.57
C LYS A 257 -11.09 -21.20 5.03
N ALA A 258 -10.79 -21.85 6.14
CA ALA A 258 -9.43 -21.92 6.70
C ALA A 258 -8.50 -22.90 5.96
N HIS A 259 -9.01 -23.63 4.97
CA HIS A 259 -8.24 -24.65 4.25
C HIS A 259 -8.45 -24.54 2.75
N ILE A 260 -7.75 -23.60 2.13
CA ILE A 260 -7.74 -23.39 0.68
C ILE A 260 -6.79 -24.44 0.04
N PRO A 261 -7.23 -25.22 -0.95
CA PRO A 261 -6.33 -26.12 -1.67
C PRO A 261 -5.23 -25.34 -2.40
N GLY A 262 -3.97 -25.77 -2.23
CA GLY A 262 -2.78 -25.12 -2.79
C GLY A 262 -2.67 -25.18 -4.31
N ARG A 263 -3.55 -24.48 -5.03
CA ARG A 263 -3.58 -24.47 -6.52
C ARG A 263 -3.59 -23.05 -7.10
N THR A 264 -3.58 -22.04 -6.26
CA THR A 264 -3.69 -20.64 -6.71
C THR A 264 -2.56 -20.26 -7.64
N GLN A 265 -1.33 -20.71 -7.37
CA GLN A 265 -0.15 -20.37 -8.19
C GLN A 265 -0.34 -20.71 -9.67
N GLN A 266 -1.00 -21.82 -10.00
CA GLN A 266 -1.25 -22.21 -11.40
C GLN A 266 -2.11 -21.19 -12.14
N TRP A 267 -3.08 -20.59 -11.44
CA TRP A 267 -3.93 -19.52 -11.97
C TRP A 267 -3.17 -18.19 -12.07
N LEU A 268 -2.30 -17.90 -11.10
CA LEU A 268 -1.46 -16.69 -11.14
C LEU A 268 -0.50 -16.72 -12.32
N ASP A 269 0.10 -17.88 -12.61
CA ASP A 269 0.99 -18.06 -13.77
C ASP A 269 0.24 -17.89 -15.10
N ALA A 270 -0.99 -18.44 -15.21
CA ALA A 270 -1.78 -18.36 -16.43
C ALA A 270 -2.35 -16.96 -16.70
N ILE A 271 -2.89 -16.29 -15.67
CA ILE A 271 -3.65 -15.03 -15.82
C ILE A 271 -2.79 -13.80 -15.49
N SER A 272 -1.82 -13.91 -14.57
CA SER A 272 -1.06 -12.78 -14.00
C SER A 272 -1.99 -11.66 -13.48
N PRO A 273 -2.93 -11.96 -12.57
CA PRO A 273 -3.89 -10.98 -12.10
C PRO A 273 -3.23 -9.93 -11.20
N THR A 274 -3.87 -8.76 -11.08
CA THR A 274 -3.43 -7.73 -10.14
C THR A 274 -3.70 -8.14 -8.70
N ARG A 275 -4.87 -8.73 -8.46
CA ARG A 275 -5.33 -9.23 -7.15
C ARG A 275 -6.09 -10.53 -7.34
N TRP A 276 -6.18 -11.33 -6.30
CA TRP A 276 -6.99 -12.56 -6.30
C TRP A 276 -7.75 -12.70 -4.99
N PHE A 277 -8.88 -13.39 -5.08
CA PHE A 277 -9.84 -13.52 -3.99
C PHE A 277 -10.35 -14.95 -3.93
N HIS A 278 -10.38 -15.52 -2.73
CA HIS A 278 -10.98 -16.82 -2.45
C HIS A 278 -12.38 -16.60 -1.94
N ILE A 279 -13.38 -17.16 -2.65
CA ILE A 279 -14.78 -16.86 -2.42
C ILE A 279 -15.60 -18.16 -2.35
N HIS A 280 -16.42 -18.30 -1.32
CA HIS A 280 -17.47 -19.29 -1.24
C HIS A 280 -18.78 -18.62 -1.70
N PRO A 281 -19.30 -18.92 -2.90
CA PRO A 281 -20.44 -18.19 -3.46
C PRO A 281 -21.70 -18.22 -2.60
N GLU A 282 -21.88 -19.27 -1.81
CA GLU A 282 -23.03 -19.42 -0.89
C GLU A 282 -22.84 -18.69 0.45
N ASP A 283 -21.62 -18.22 0.72
CA ASP A 283 -21.31 -17.50 1.95
C ASP A 283 -21.61 -16.00 1.78
N LYS A 284 -22.43 -15.49 2.70
CA LYS A 284 -22.88 -14.10 2.66
C LYS A 284 -21.74 -13.11 2.94
N ASP A 285 -20.78 -13.47 3.80
CA ASP A 285 -19.67 -12.58 4.16
C ASP A 285 -18.68 -12.46 3.00
N ASP A 286 -18.44 -13.55 2.24
CA ASP A 286 -17.59 -13.56 1.06
C ASP A 286 -18.21 -12.73 -0.08
N THR A 287 -19.52 -12.89 -0.33
CA THR A 287 -20.22 -12.08 -1.35
C THR A 287 -20.33 -10.60 -0.93
N ALA A 288 -20.54 -10.32 0.36
CA ALA A 288 -20.49 -8.95 0.89
C ALA A 288 -19.07 -8.34 0.78
N ARG A 289 -18.00 -9.14 0.97
CA ARG A 289 -16.62 -8.70 0.73
C ARG A 289 -16.41 -8.29 -0.72
N LEU A 290 -16.85 -9.09 -1.70
CA LEU A 290 -16.79 -8.71 -3.11
C LEU A 290 -17.57 -7.43 -3.39
N ALA A 291 -18.77 -7.29 -2.84
CA ALA A 291 -19.56 -6.08 -2.97
C ALA A 291 -18.82 -4.84 -2.44
N ARG A 292 -18.17 -4.94 -1.27
CA ARG A 292 -17.32 -3.86 -0.73
C ARG A 292 -16.12 -3.55 -1.62
N ILE A 293 -15.49 -4.57 -2.21
CA ILE A 293 -14.35 -4.38 -3.13
C ILE A 293 -14.80 -3.65 -4.39
N VAL A 294 -15.90 -4.08 -5.01
CA VAL A 294 -16.49 -3.46 -6.21
C VAL A 294 -16.88 -2.02 -5.93
N THR A 295 -17.50 -1.75 -4.78
CA THR A 295 -18.04 -0.43 -4.46
C THR A 295 -17.04 0.52 -3.76
N GLY A 296 -15.81 0.07 -3.49
CA GLY A 296 -14.80 0.87 -2.78
C GLY A 296 -15.10 1.08 -1.30
N HIS A 297 -15.87 0.19 -0.68
CA HIS A 297 -16.14 0.15 0.77
C HIS A 297 -15.29 -0.89 1.52
N SER A 298 -14.34 -1.53 0.84
CA SER A 298 -13.44 -2.50 1.45
C SER A 298 -12.60 -1.87 2.55
N VAL A 299 -12.21 -2.69 3.53
CA VAL A 299 -11.38 -2.25 4.66
C VAL A 299 -10.06 -3.01 4.64
N GLY A 300 -8.97 -2.26 4.61
CA GLY A 300 -7.60 -2.78 4.70
C GLY A 300 -6.98 -2.48 6.06
N ILE A 301 -6.45 -3.51 6.72
CA ILE A 301 -5.77 -3.39 8.02
C ILE A 301 -4.25 -3.36 7.79
N VAL A 302 -3.58 -2.40 8.44
CA VAL A 302 -2.13 -2.25 8.37
C VAL A 302 -1.55 -2.24 9.77
N PHE A 303 -0.63 -3.19 10.05
CA PHE A 303 0.07 -3.27 11.32
C PHE A 303 1.55 -2.91 11.18
N SER A 304 2.01 -2.01 12.05
CA SER A 304 3.43 -1.65 12.11
C SER A 304 4.26 -2.70 12.82
N GLY A 305 5.56 -2.68 12.56
CA GLY A 305 6.54 -3.39 13.40
C GLY A 305 6.66 -2.76 14.80
N GLY A 306 7.02 -3.58 15.79
CA GLY A 306 7.13 -3.05 17.17
C GLY A 306 7.65 -4.04 18.22
N GLY A 307 8.01 -5.26 17.83
CA GLY A 307 8.39 -6.33 18.78
C GLY A 307 7.27 -6.60 19.78
N ALA A 308 7.55 -6.69 21.07
CA ALA A 308 6.54 -6.94 22.11
C ALA A 308 5.46 -5.86 22.23
N ARG A 309 5.73 -4.62 21.82
CA ARG A 309 4.70 -3.56 21.78
C ARG A 309 3.57 -3.89 20.81
N ALA A 310 3.87 -4.69 19.78
CA ALA A 310 2.88 -5.12 18.79
C ALA A 310 1.78 -6.02 19.38
N PHE A 311 1.94 -6.55 20.60
CA PHE A 311 0.85 -7.24 21.29
C PHE A 311 -0.39 -6.34 21.48
N ALA A 312 -0.22 -5.01 21.50
CA ALA A 312 -1.35 -4.08 21.50
C ALA A 312 -2.22 -4.21 20.24
N GLN A 313 -1.66 -4.67 19.12
CA GLN A 313 -2.42 -4.93 17.90
C GLN A 313 -3.39 -6.11 18.05
N ILE A 314 -3.14 -7.05 18.97
CA ILE A 314 -4.06 -8.15 19.30
C ILE A 314 -5.33 -7.57 19.94
N GLY A 315 -5.17 -6.67 20.90
CA GLY A 315 -6.31 -5.97 21.49
C GLY A 315 -7.09 -5.14 20.47
N ALA A 316 -6.37 -4.52 19.51
CA ALA A 316 -7.02 -3.83 18.41
C ALA A 316 -7.83 -4.77 17.50
N ILE A 317 -7.35 -5.99 17.23
CA ILE A 317 -8.10 -7.03 16.49
C ILE A 317 -9.40 -7.34 17.20
N GLN A 318 -9.34 -7.60 18.51
CA GLN A 318 -10.52 -7.91 19.33
C GLN A 318 -11.56 -6.79 19.27
N ALA A 319 -11.16 -5.55 19.50
CA ALA A 319 -12.06 -4.39 19.47
C ALA A 319 -12.66 -4.15 18.07
N LEU A 320 -11.90 -4.34 16.98
CA LEU A 320 -12.41 -4.22 15.62
C LEU A 320 -13.45 -5.30 15.30
N ARG A 321 -13.22 -6.55 15.74
CA ARG A 321 -14.15 -7.66 15.56
C ARG A 321 -15.42 -7.48 16.36
N GLU A 322 -15.33 -7.05 17.62
CA GLU A 322 -16.49 -6.74 18.46
C GLU A 322 -17.33 -5.60 17.88
N ALA A 323 -16.69 -4.62 17.27
CA ALA A 323 -17.36 -3.55 16.53
C ALA A 323 -17.90 -3.98 15.15
N HIS A 324 -17.77 -5.26 14.78
CA HIS A 324 -18.19 -5.82 13.49
C HIS A 324 -17.58 -5.10 12.28
N ILE A 325 -16.36 -4.57 12.41
CA ILE A 325 -15.64 -3.94 11.31
C ILE A 325 -15.17 -5.04 10.35
N PRO A 326 -15.57 -5.00 9.07
CA PRO A 326 -15.12 -5.98 8.10
C PRO A 326 -13.61 -5.84 7.84
N ILE A 327 -12.95 -6.98 7.62
CA ILE A 327 -11.52 -7.04 7.28
C ILE A 327 -11.41 -7.71 5.90
N ASP A 328 -11.02 -6.93 4.89
CA ASP A 328 -10.99 -7.40 3.50
C ASP A 328 -9.57 -7.56 2.96
N PHE A 329 -8.61 -6.78 3.46
CA PHE A 329 -7.18 -6.84 3.12
C PHE A 329 -6.34 -6.67 4.39
N VAL A 330 -5.19 -7.34 4.44
CA VAL A 330 -4.29 -7.21 5.59
C VAL A 330 -2.84 -7.08 5.14
N CYS A 331 -2.08 -6.22 5.80
CA CYS A 331 -0.64 -6.16 5.61
C CYS A 331 0.11 -5.72 6.87
N GLY A 332 1.38 -6.07 6.93
CA GLY A 332 2.19 -5.69 8.08
C GLY A 332 3.69 -5.79 7.86
N SER A 333 4.42 -5.33 8.87
CA SER A 333 5.88 -5.39 8.94
C SER A 333 6.32 -5.99 10.26
N SER A 334 7.38 -6.80 10.26
CA SER A 334 7.95 -7.38 11.48
C SER A 334 6.91 -8.15 12.32
N MET A 335 6.82 -7.91 13.62
CA MET A 335 5.81 -8.55 14.46
C MET A 335 4.38 -8.29 13.99
N GLY A 336 4.11 -7.10 13.43
CA GLY A 336 2.82 -6.80 12.82
C GLY A 336 2.48 -7.73 11.63
N ALA A 337 3.49 -8.19 10.87
CA ALA A 337 3.29 -9.16 9.79
C ALA A 337 2.78 -10.51 10.32
N ILE A 338 3.30 -10.97 11.48
CA ILE A 338 2.84 -12.21 12.13
C ILE A 338 1.38 -12.08 12.56
N LEU A 339 0.99 -10.93 13.13
CA LEU A 339 -0.36 -10.72 13.62
C LEU A 339 -1.38 -10.56 12.48
N VAL A 340 -1.04 -9.87 11.39
CA VAL A 340 -1.93 -9.82 10.23
C VAL A 340 -1.98 -11.15 9.46
N ALA A 341 -0.92 -11.98 9.54
CA ALA A 341 -0.97 -13.34 9.00
C ALA A 341 -1.96 -14.21 9.76
N SER A 342 -2.09 -14.05 11.09
CA SER A 342 -3.13 -14.75 11.86
C SER A 342 -4.55 -14.34 11.45
N LEU A 343 -4.77 -13.05 11.09
CA LEU A 343 -6.04 -12.60 10.50
C LEU A 343 -6.27 -13.23 9.12
N ALA A 344 -5.23 -13.27 8.29
CA ALA A 344 -5.32 -13.87 6.96
C ALA A 344 -5.61 -15.37 7.00
N MET A 345 -5.11 -16.08 8.01
CA MET A 345 -5.42 -17.47 8.34
C MET A 345 -6.82 -17.66 8.95
N GLN A 346 -7.54 -16.57 9.20
CA GLN A 346 -8.86 -16.56 9.88
C GLN A 346 -8.84 -17.21 11.28
N TRP A 347 -7.73 -17.10 12.02
CA TRP A 347 -7.70 -17.57 13.40
C TRP A 347 -8.66 -16.79 14.28
N THR A 348 -9.32 -17.49 15.20
CA THR A 348 -10.16 -16.87 16.22
C THR A 348 -9.30 -16.09 17.23
N ASP A 349 -9.92 -15.25 18.05
CA ASP A 349 -9.20 -14.50 19.08
C ASP A 349 -8.53 -15.43 20.10
N ASP A 350 -9.19 -16.54 20.48
CA ASP A 350 -8.63 -17.56 21.35
C ASP A 350 -7.41 -18.27 20.70
N GLU A 351 -7.48 -18.56 19.40
CA GLU A 351 -6.36 -19.15 18.67
C GLU A 351 -5.18 -18.18 18.56
N ILE A 352 -5.43 -16.89 18.30
CA ILE A 352 -4.39 -15.86 18.27
C ILE A 352 -3.73 -15.77 19.64
N ASP A 353 -4.51 -15.63 20.72
CA ASP A 353 -4.00 -15.54 22.08
C ASP A 353 -3.15 -16.77 22.44
N ALA A 354 -3.69 -17.97 22.26
CA ALA A 354 -2.99 -19.21 22.61
C ALA A 354 -1.68 -19.39 21.83
N ARG A 355 -1.70 -19.15 20.51
CA ARG A 355 -0.53 -19.33 19.64
C ARG A 355 0.54 -18.28 19.91
N ILE A 356 0.18 -17.03 20.09
CA ILE A 356 1.13 -15.94 20.36
C ILE A 356 1.73 -16.09 21.76
N ARG A 357 0.93 -16.43 22.79
CA ARG A 357 1.48 -16.74 24.12
C ARG A 357 2.47 -17.89 24.07
N ASN A 358 2.14 -18.98 23.41
CA ASN A 358 3.03 -20.12 23.27
C ASN A 358 4.32 -19.73 22.52
N ALA A 359 4.22 -18.93 21.46
CA ALA A 359 5.37 -18.57 20.66
C ALA A 359 6.30 -17.53 21.32
N PHE A 360 5.81 -16.62 22.16
CA PHE A 360 6.58 -15.47 22.63
C PHE A 360 6.61 -15.28 24.14
N VAL A 361 5.56 -15.66 24.88
CA VAL A 361 5.43 -15.40 26.32
C VAL A 361 5.96 -16.56 27.16
N GLU A 362 5.55 -17.79 26.85
CA GLU A 362 5.93 -18.99 27.60
C GLU A 362 7.41 -19.30 27.48
N SER A 363 8.01 -18.97 26.36
CA SER A 363 9.45 -19.12 26.13
C SER A 363 9.98 -18.01 25.23
N SER A 364 11.11 -17.41 25.58
CA SER A 364 11.70 -16.35 24.76
C SER A 364 12.07 -16.86 23.36
N PRO A 365 11.66 -16.18 22.27
CA PRO A 365 12.05 -16.57 20.91
C PRO A 365 13.54 -16.31 20.62
N LEU A 366 14.22 -15.53 21.47
CA LEU A 366 15.58 -15.02 21.25
C LEU A 366 16.59 -15.56 22.25
N ASP A 367 16.34 -16.72 22.88
CA ASP A 367 17.24 -17.31 23.87
C ASP A 367 18.22 -18.36 23.27
N ASP A 368 18.19 -18.56 21.94
CA ASP A 368 19.18 -19.35 21.18
C ASP A 368 20.42 -18.51 20.82
N VAL A 369 21.01 -17.90 21.86
CA VAL A 369 22.16 -16.99 21.74
C VAL A 369 23.41 -17.71 21.24
N ILE A 370 24.09 -17.13 20.24
CA ILE A 370 25.35 -17.61 19.67
C ILE A 370 26.43 -16.52 19.77
N LEU A 371 27.67 -16.87 19.43
CA LEU A 371 28.72 -15.88 19.25
C LEU A 371 28.33 -14.91 18.12
N PRO A 372 28.32 -13.57 18.36
CA PRO A 372 27.72 -12.60 17.45
C PRO A 372 28.62 -12.25 16.26
N PHE A 373 28.79 -13.18 15.32
CA PHE A 373 29.50 -12.90 14.07
C PHE A 373 28.61 -12.14 13.08
N ILE A 374 27.35 -12.59 12.89
CA ILE A 374 26.36 -11.99 11.99
C ILE A 374 25.16 -11.49 12.81
N ALA A 375 24.73 -12.27 13.81
CA ALA A 375 23.60 -11.99 14.67
C ALA A 375 23.84 -12.55 16.07
N MET A 376 23.06 -12.10 17.05
CA MET A 376 23.13 -12.56 18.44
C MET A 376 22.45 -13.92 18.65
N THR A 377 21.50 -14.28 17.81
CA THR A 377 20.76 -15.54 17.87
C THR A 377 20.98 -16.36 16.61
N SER A 378 20.80 -17.67 16.70
CA SER A 378 20.85 -18.55 15.52
C SER A 378 19.60 -18.44 14.64
N GLY A 379 18.48 -17.95 15.18
CA GLY A 379 17.18 -17.89 14.54
C GLY A 379 16.41 -19.22 14.49
N LYS A 380 17.04 -20.33 14.88
CA LYS A 380 16.47 -21.68 14.77
C LYS A 380 15.16 -21.83 15.54
N LYS A 381 15.08 -21.28 16.75
CA LYS A 381 13.85 -21.34 17.55
C LYS A 381 12.69 -20.58 16.91
N VAL A 382 12.98 -19.48 16.26
CA VAL A 382 11.98 -18.72 15.51
C VAL A 382 11.52 -19.51 14.29
N ASP A 383 12.45 -20.12 13.54
CA ASP A 383 12.14 -20.95 12.39
C ASP A 383 11.22 -22.12 12.77
N GLU A 384 11.55 -22.85 13.85
CA GLU A 384 10.75 -23.96 14.40
C GLU A 384 9.33 -23.52 14.81
N ARG A 385 9.17 -22.31 15.34
CA ARG A 385 7.85 -21.77 15.73
C ARG A 385 7.04 -21.33 14.52
N LEU A 386 7.66 -20.67 13.56
CA LEU A 386 7.00 -20.30 12.31
C LEU A 386 6.51 -21.55 11.57
N GLU A 387 7.34 -22.60 11.51
CA GLU A 387 6.96 -23.89 10.94
C GLU A 387 5.79 -24.53 11.69
N ARG A 388 5.84 -24.54 13.05
CA ARG A 388 4.79 -25.13 13.89
C ARG A 388 3.44 -24.44 13.71
N HIS A 389 3.42 -23.10 13.59
CA HIS A 389 2.17 -22.33 13.58
C HIS A 389 1.63 -22.05 12.17
N PHE A 390 2.51 -21.90 11.17
CA PHE A 390 2.13 -21.55 9.81
C PHE A 390 2.36 -22.68 8.79
N GLY A 391 3.17 -23.72 9.14
CA GLY A 391 3.40 -24.89 8.29
C GLY A 391 3.87 -24.55 6.89
N GLU A 392 3.30 -25.23 5.90
CA GLU A 392 3.63 -25.08 4.48
C GLU A 392 2.59 -24.23 3.72
N VAL A 393 1.91 -23.31 4.43
CA VAL A 393 0.90 -22.45 3.81
C VAL A 393 1.57 -21.45 2.86
N MET A 394 1.01 -21.34 1.66
CA MET A 394 1.42 -20.36 0.67
C MET A 394 0.62 -19.06 0.86
N ILE A 395 1.24 -17.91 0.63
CA ILE A 395 0.59 -16.60 0.80
C ILE A 395 -0.60 -16.47 -0.15
N GLU A 396 -0.43 -16.93 -1.39
CA GLU A 396 -1.48 -16.88 -2.42
C GLU A 396 -2.69 -17.76 -2.11
N ASP A 397 -2.56 -18.73 -1.21
CA ASP A 397 -3.64 -19.61 -0.78
C ASP A 397 -4.32 -19.14 0.52
N LEU A 398 -3.99 -17.96 1.03
CA LEU A 398 -4.64 -17.41 2.22
C LEU A 398 -6.07 -16.96 1.94
N PRO A 399 -7.02 -17.20 2.86
CA PRO A 399 -8.42 -16.78 2.73
C PRO A 399 -8.62 -15.28 2.51
N LEU A 400 -7.78 -14.46 3.13
CA LEU A 400 -7.77 -13.01 2.92
C LEU A 400 -6.52 -12.59 2.15
N PRO A 401 -6.65 -11.60 1.24
CA PRO A 401 -5.51 -10.98 0.60
C PRO A 401 -4.52 -10.42 1.63
N PHE A 402 -3.32 -10.94 1.58
CA PHE A 402 -2.24 -10.64 2.52
C PHE A 402 -0.98 -10.22 1.79
N PHE A 403 -0.23 -9.32 2.38
CA PHE A 403 1.18 -9.13 2.07
C PHE A 403 1.97 -8.67 3.30
N CYS A 404 3.24 -8.99 3.33
CA CYS A 404 4.17 -8.39 4.28
C CYS A 404 5.40 -7.84 3.56
N VAL A 405 6.22 -7.10 4.29
CA VAL A 405 7.38 -6.42 3.70
C VAL A 405 8.66 -6.80 4.42
N SER A 406 9.75 -6.90 3.66
CA SER A 406 11.11 -6.98 4.14
C SER A 406 12.01 -5.99 3.41
N SER A 407 13.14 -5.64 4.01
CA SER A 407 14.12 -4.74 3.41
C SER A 407 15.17 -5.56 2.68
N ASN A 408 15.38 -5.30 1.39
CA ASN A 408 16.36 -6.00 0.58
C ASN A 408 17.69 -5.24 0.59
N LEU A 409 18.70 -5.78 1.27
CA LEU A 409 20.02 -5.17 1.38
C LEU A 409 20.85 -5.30 0.09
N THR A 410 20.51 -6.23 -0.80
CA THR A 410 21.21 -6.41 -2.06
C THR A 410 20.84 -5.34 -3.08
N THR A 411 19.56 -5.02 -3.17
CA THR A 411 19.04 -4.06 -4.16
C THR A 411 18.78 -2.66 -3.60
N GLY A 412 18.69 -2.53 -2.27
CA GLY A 412 18.35 -1.26 -1.61
C GLY A 412 16.88 -0.88 -1.70
N VAL A 413 15.99 -1.80 -2.11
CA VAL A 413 14.55 -1.56 -2.24
C VAL A 413 13.75 -2.44 -1.28
N LEU A 414 12.50 -2.04 -1.05
CA LEU A 414 11.56 -2.83 -0.23
C LEU A 414 11.07 -4.05 -1.02
N LYS A 415 11.16 -5.25 -0.45
CA LYS A 415 10.56 -6.47 -1.02
C LYS A 415 9.17 -6.66 -0.43
N VAL A 416 8.18 -6.79 -1.31
CA VAL A 416 6.80 -7.08 -0.95
C VAL A 416 6.52 -8.54 -1.20
N HIS A 417 6.18 -9.27 -0.15
CA HIS A 417 5.85 -10.69 -0.23
C HIS A 417 4.34 -10.85 -0.39
N LYS A 418 3.90 -11.13 -1.61
CA LYS A 418 2.49 -11.39 -1.95
C LYS A 418 2.24 -12.85 -2.30
N THR A 419 3.27 -13.60 -2.62
CA THR A 419 3.24 -15.02 -3.00
C THR A 419 4.40 -15.75 -2.34
N GLY A 420 4.36 -17.08 -2.38
CA GLY A 420 5.41 -17.93 -1.83
C GLY A 420 5.10 -18.41 -0.41
N LEU A 421 6.05 -19.08 0.21
CA LEU A 421 5.87 -19.73 1.50
C LEU A 421 5.72 -18.68 2.62
N LEU A 422 4.55 -18.65 3.28
CA LEU A 422 4.20 -17.65 4.30
C LEU A 422 5.26 -17.56 5.41
N ARG A 423 5.67 -18.69 5.98
CA ARG A 423 6.67 -18.72 7.07
C ARG A 423 8.03 -18.14 6.67
N GLN A 424 8.44 -18.26 5.39
CA GLN A 424 9.70 -17.66 4.89
C GLN A 424 9.55 -16.14 4.74
N ALA A 425 8.44 -15.66 4.21
CA ALA A 425 8.15 -14.24 4.12
C ALA A 425 8.09 -13.58 5.51
N LEU A 426 7.42 -14.22 6.47
CA LEU A 426 7.38 -13.77 7.87
C LEU A 426 8.78 -13.78 8.49
N ARG A 427 9.58 -14.84 8.23
CA ARG A 427 10.95 -14.94 8.72
C ARG A 427 11.83 -13.80 8.21
N ALA A 428 11.71 -13.45 6.92
CA ALA A 428 12.40 -12.30 6.34
C ALA A 428 11.96 -10.99 7.00
N SER A 429 10.64 -10.80 7.15
CA SER A 429 10.04 -9.59 7.72
C SER A 429 10.44 -9.30 9.18
N ILE A 430 10.81 -10.34 9.96
CA ILE A 430 11.22 -10.21 11.39
C ILE A 430 12.73 -10.29 11.61
N SER A 431 13.53 -10.39 10.54
CA SER A 431 15.00 -10.56 10.63
C SER A 431 15.69 -9.25 11.02
N LEU A 432 15.54 -8.82 12.27
CA LEU A 432 16.17 -7.61 12.82
C LEU A 432 17.70 -7.71 12.75
N PRO A 433 18.36 -6.77 12.01
CA PRO A 433 19.81 -6.78 11.86
C PRO A 433 20.55 -6.80 13.19
N GLY A 434 21.54 -7.69 13.31
CA GLY A 434 22.34 -7.88 14.52
C GLY A 434 21.67 -8.71 15.61
N ILE A 435 20.34 -8.88 15.59
CA ILE A 435 19.60 -9.75 16.52
C ILE A 435 19.37 -11.12 15.90
N MET A 436 18.84 -11.15 14.68
CA MET A 436 18.57 -12.38 13.92
C MET A 436 19.38 -12.40 12.62
N PRO A 437 19.78 -13.59 12.14
CA PRO A 437 20.44 -13.71 10.85
C PRO A 437 19.52 -13.23 9.72
N PRO A 438 20.06 -12.54 8.70
CA PRO A 438 19.29 -12.21 7.50
C PRO A 438 18.85 -13.50 6.78
N VAL A 439 17.78 -13.39 6.01
CA VAL A 439 17.33 -14.45 5.10
C VAL A 439 17.99 -14.25 3.75
N VAL A 440 18.51 -15.31 3.17
CA VAL A 440 19.05 -15.29 1.79
C VAL A 440 18.09 -16.08 0.91
N GLU A 441 17.48 -15.41 -0.07
CA GLU A 441 16.52 -15.98 -1.00
C GLU A 441 16.79 -15.39 -2.39
N ASP A 442 16.82 -16.20 -3.44
CA ASP A 442 17.03 -15.78 -4.84
C ASP A 442 18.24 -14.83 -5.05
N ASN A 443 19.34 -15.08 -4.37
CA ASN A 443 20.53 -14.20 -4.32
C ASN A 443 20.28 -12.81 -3.69
N GLU A 444 19.19 -12.62 -2.99
CA GLU A 444 18.88 -11.41 -2.24
C GLU A 444 19.09 -11.62 -0.74
N VAL A 445 19.58 -10.59 -0.07
CA VAL A 445 19.76 -10.59 1.40
C VAL A 445 18.64 -9.76 2.01
N LEU A 446 17.74 -10.44 2.71
CA LEU A 446 16.53 -9.86 3.27
C LEU A 446 16.64 -9.70 4.78
N VAL A 447 16.23 -8.53 5.27
CA VAL A 447 16.17 -8.19 6.69
C VAL A 447 14.80 -7.58 7.04
N ASP A 448 14.57 -7.33 8.33
CA ASP A 448 13.32 -6.79 8.85
C ASP A 448 12.81 -5.59 8.04
N GLY A 449 11.52 -5.58 7.77
CA GLY A 449 10.87 -4.50 7.06
C GLY A 449 11.03 -3.13 7.71
N ALA A 450 11.19 -3.08 9.05
CA ALA A 450 11.37 -1.85 9.80
C ALA A 450 12.65 -1.08 9.43
N VAL A 451 13.63 -1.70 8.76
CA VAL A 451 14.83 -1.01 8.27
C VAL A 451 14.48 0.04 7.21
N MET A 452 13.56 -0.28 6.29
CA MET A 452 13.13 0.64 5.23
C MET A 452 11.72 1.17 5.47
N ARG A 453 10.78 0.32 5.90
CA ARG A 453 9.37 0.69 6.09
C ARG A 453 8.71 -0.11 7.20
N SER A 454 8.64 0.49 8.39
CA SER A 454 8.00 -0.14 9.55
C SER A 454 6.48 -0.19 9.45
N PHE A 455 5.85 0.69 8.66
CA PHE A 455 4.41 0.84 8.56
C PHE A 455 3.98 0.96 7.08
N PRO A 456 3.59 -0.15 6.41
CA PRO A 456 3.39 -0.19 4.95
C PRO A 456 2.02 0.35 4.47
N ALA A 457 1.45 1.40 5.10
CA ALA A 457 0.11 1.90 4.80
C ALA A 457 -0.02 2.49 3.38
N THR A 458 1.03 3.12 2.86
CA THR A 458 1.04 3.61 1.47
C THR A 458 0.85 2.49 0.46
N MET A 459 1.38 1.29 0.75
CA MET A 459 1.23 0.12 -0.12
C MET A 459 -0.19 -0.45 -0.06
N MET A 460 -0.80 -0.50 1.14
CA MET A 460 -2.20 -0.87 1.28
C MET A 460 -3.10 0.11 0.53
N ARG A 461 -2.82 1.41 0.60
CA ARG A 461 -3.56 2.45 -0.13
C ARG A 461 -3.56 2.20 -1.65
N ASN A 462 -2.47 1.68 -2.20
CA ASN A 462 -2.33 1.35 -3.62
C ASN A 462 -2.98 -0.01 -3.98
N THR A 463 -3.33 -0.83 -2.98
CA THR A 463 -3.89 -2.17 -3.20
C THR A 463 -5.41 -2.14 -3.40
N HIS A 464 -6.13 -1.22 -2.73
CA HIS A 464 -7.59 -1.12 -2.81
C HIS A 464 -8.09 0.31 -2.64
N LEU A 465 -9.36 0.54 -3.03
CA LEU A 465 -9.99 1.87 -3.06
C LEU A 465 -10.69 2.25 -1.75
N GLY A 466 -10.84 1.32 -0.83
CA GLY A 466 -11.60 1.51 0.39
C GLY A 466 -10.80 2.11 1.55
N THR A 467 -11.34 2.00 2.74
CA THR A 467 -10.79 2.55 3.98
C THR A 467 -9.54 1.79 4.42
N VAL A 468 -8.48 2.51 4.78
CA VAL A 468 -7.28 1.95 5.39
C VAL A 468 -7.26 2.27 6.88
N ILE A 469 -7.31 1.22 7.71
CA ILE A 469 -7.12 1.30 9.15
C ILE A 469 -5.66 0.96 9.46
N GLY A 470 -4.97 1.87 10.13
CA GLY A 470 -3.61 1.65 10.58
C GLY A 470 -3.53 1.50 12.09
N VAL A 471 -2.84 0.45 12.57
CA VAL A 471 -2.50 0.30 13.99
C VAL A 471 -0.99 0.39 14.12
N ASP A 472 -0.53 1.54 14.59
CA ASP A 472 0.90 1.87 14.63
C ASP A 472 1.42 1.94 16.07
N VAL A 473 2.30 1.02 16.41
CA VAL A 473 3.01 0.93 17.70
C VAL A 473 4.47 1.41 17.61
N THR A 474 4.84 2.02 16.48
CA THR A 474 6.20 2.53 16.26
C THR A 474 6.45 3.77 17.14
N ARG A 475 7.51 3.74 17.92
CA ARG A 475 7.95 4.89 18.71
C ARG A 475 9.19 5.52 18.08
N ALA A 476 9.09 6.78 17.72
CA ALA A 476 10.22 7.59 17.28
C ALA A 476 10.97 8.14 18.51
N ARG A 477 11.66 7.27 19.27
CA ARG A 477 12.55 7.73 20.36
C ARG A 477 13.98 7.85 19.86
N GLY A 478 14.63 8.97 20.20
CA GLY A 478 16.08 9.10 20.10
C GLY A 478 16.79 8.08 20.99
N LEU A 479 18.06 7.80 20.71
CA LEU A 479 18.90 7.04 21.64
C LEU A 479 19.14 7.92 22.87
N ASP A 480 18.87 7.38 24.08
CA ASP A 480 19.25 8.06 25.30
C ASP A 480 20.79 8.01 25.44
N PRO A 481 21.47 9.15 25.43
CA PRO A 481 22.93 9.20 25.58
C PRO A 481 23.44 8.48 26.84
N LYS A 482 22.60 8.40 27.88
CA LYS A 482 22.95 7.72 29.15
C LYS A 482 23.01 6.21 29.00
N THR A 483 22.32 5.62 28.01
CA THR A 483 22.33 4.18 27.72
C THR A 483 23.53 3.75 26.88
N LEU A 484 24.22 4.71 26.24
CA LEU A 484 25.39 4.48 25.39
C LEU A 484 26.72 4.51 26.18
N VAL A 485 26.70 4.13 27.44
CA VAL A 485 27.91 4.08 28.25
C VAL A 485 28.85 3.00 27.72
N THR A 486 30.00 3.40 27.20
CA THR A 486 31.07 2.51 26.80
C THR A 486 31.58 1.80 28.06
N PRO A 487 31.52 0.46 28.15
CA PRO A 487 31.99 -0.24 29.33
C PRO A 487 33.50 0.02 29.50
N ARG A 488 33.88 0.62 30.62
CA ARG A 488 35.31 0.86 30.93
C ARG A 488 36.13 -0.42 31.12
N ASN A 489 35.45 -1.52 31.40
CA ASN A 489 36.05 -2.85 31.54
C ASN A 489 35.13 -3.91 30.87
N PRO A 490 35.52 -4.48 29.70
CA PRO A 490 34.75 -5.48 29.01
C PRO A 490 34.49 -6.75 29.84
N ALA A 491 35.46 -7.16 30.68
CA ALA A 491 35.33 -8.35 31.51
C ALA A 491 34.24 -8.16 32.59
N SER A 492 34.14 -6.99 33.22
CA SER A 492 33.10 -6.70 34.21
C SER A 492 31.69 -6.60 33.56
N TRP A 493 31.62 -6.12 32.32
CA TRP A 493 30.37 -6.03 31.55
C TRP A 493 29.84 -7.44 31.20
N PHE A 494 30.76 -8.35 30.82
CA PHE A 494 30.44 -9.77 30.59
C PHE A 494 30.03 -10.47 31.90
N ALA A 495 30.80 -10.28 32.98
CA ALA A 495 30.57 -10.94 34.28
C ALA A 495 29.22 -10.52 34.92
N LYS A 496 28.79 -9.27 34.73
CA LYS A 496 27.51 -8.74 35.24
C LYS A 496 26.29 -9.11 34.36
N GLY A 497 26.49 -9.83 33.26
CA GLY A 497 25.42 -10.21 32.35
C GLY A 497 24.76 -9.04 31.59
N GLU A 498 25.40 -7.87 31.61
CA GLU A 498 24.88 -6.66 30.92
C GLU A 498 24.81 -6.85 29.39
N TRP A 499 25.60 -7.78 28.84
CA TRP A 499 25.56 -8.19 27.44
C TRP A 499 24.19 -8.77 27.01
N ARG A 500 23.40 -9.32 27.95
CA ARG A 500 22.04 -9.85 27.68
C ARG A 500 21.04 -8.76 27.32
N ARG A 501 21.32 -7.52 27.67
CA ARG A 501 20.48 -6.35 27.27
C ARG A 501 20.76 -5.89 25.84
N GLY A 502 21.69 -6.54 25.17
CA GLY A 502 22.19 -6.22 23.83
C GLY A 502 23.36 -5.24 23.89
N PRO A 503 24.38 -5.43 23.03
CA PRO A 503 25.48 -4.49 22.95
C PRO A 503 24.96 -3.11 22.46
N PRO A 504 25.53 -2.00 22.98
CA PRO A 504 25.18 -0.64 22.54
C PRO A 504 25.30 -0.44 21.03
N ILE A 505 26.23 -1.16 20.39
CA ILE A 505 26.44 -1.12 18.94
C ILE A 505 25.19 -1.51 18.14
N ILE A 506 24.44 -2.52 18.59
CA ILE A 506 23.20 -2.95 17.91
C ILE A 506 22.15 -1.85 17.98
N SER A 507 22.00 -1.20 19.13
CA SER A 507 21.06 -0.08 19.27
C SER A 507 21.43 1.10 18.37
N VAL A 508 22.73 1.40 18.24
CA VAL A 508 23.23 2.44 17.33
C VAL A 508 23.00 2.04 15.87
N MET A 509 23.35 0.82 15.48
CA MET A 509 23.11 0.32 14.12
C MET A 509 21.63 0.33 13.75
N MET A 510 20.76 -0.15 14.64
CA MET A 510 19.32 -0.14 14.44
C MET A 510 18.79 1.28 14.29
N ARG A 511 19.24 2.21 15.13
CA ARG A 511 18.81 3.61 15.01
C ARG A 511 19.32 4.24 13.73
N SER A 512 20.57 4.00 13.35
CA SER A 512 21.13 4.49 12.09
C SER A 512 20.37 3.95 10.88
N ALA A 513 20.01 2.67 10.89
CA ALA A 513 19.22 2.06 9.81
C ALA A 513 17.78 2.59 9.75
N THR A 514 17.19 2.98 10.89
CA THR A 514 15.79 3.43 10.96
C THR A 514 15.61 4.95 11.01
N ILE A 515 16.67 5.73 10.85
CA ILE A 515 16.58 7.20 10.95
C ILE A 515 15.78 7.81 9.79
N THR A 516 15.97 7.27 8.60
CA THR A 516 15.27 7.69 7.37
C THR A 516 13.79 7.30 7.38
N THR A 517 13.42 6.25 8.12
CA THR A 517 12.02 5.79 8.21
C THR A 517 11.13 6.77 8.99
N THR A 518 11.69 7.76 9.69
CA THR A 518 10.90 8.74 10.45
C THR A 518 10.11 9.69 9.53
N ALA A 519 10.69 10.12 8.41
CA ALA A 519 9.99 10.94 7.40
C ALA A 519 8.95 10.08 6.65
N ASP A 520 9.32 8.85 6.27
CA ASP A 520 8.43 7.89 5.63
C ASP A 520 7.25 7.48 6.53
N LEU A 521 7.45 7.46 7.85
CA LEU A 521 6.39 7.16 8.82
C LEU A 521 5.26 8.21 8.79
N ALA A 522 5.60 9.49 8.65
CA ALA A 522 4.60 10.54 8.54
C ALA A 522 3.74 10.37 7.27
N GLN A 523 4.38 10.07 6.15
CA GLN A 523 3.69 9.78 4.89
C GLN A 523 2.82 8.52 4.99
N SER A 524 3.35 7.46 5.62
CA SER A 524 2.61 6.21 5.82
C SER A 524 1.38 6.41 6.73
N ARG A 525 1.51 7.19 7.81
CA ARG A 525 0.38 7.56 8.67
C ARG A 525 -0.67 8.37 7.91
N ALA A 526 -0.24 9.34 7.12
CA ALA A 526 -1.15 10.14 6.28
C ALA A 526 -1.89 9.31 5.22
N ALA A 527 -1.40 8.12 4.85
CA ALA A 527 -2.06 7.21 3.93
C ALA A 527 -3.22 6.41 4.56
N THR A 528 -3.43 6.50 5.88
CA THR A 528 -4.55 5.86 6.57
C THR A 528 -5.76 6.78 6.65
N ASP A 529 -6.97 6.22 6.67
CA ASP A 529 -8.21 6.96 6.95
C ASP A 529 -8.58 6.91 8.44
N LEU A 530 -8.21 5.82 9.12
CA LEU A 530 -8.31 5.67 10.56
C LEU A 530 -6.96 5.22 11.12
N LEU A 531 -6.35 6.04 11.98
CA LEU A 531 -5.07 5.73 12.61
C LEU A 531 -5.25 5.52 14.11
N ILE A 532 -4.86 4.34 14.58
CA ILE A 532 -4.88 3.92 15.98
C ILE A 532 -3.43 3.83 16.45
N ILE A 533 -3.10 4.51 17.53
CA ILE A 533 -1.74 4.52 18.09
C ILE A 533 -1.80 4.06 19.55
N PRO A 534 -1.74 2.75 19.80
CA PRO A 534 -1.61 2.25 21.17
C PRO A 534 -0.23 2.61 21.74
N GLU A 535 -0.21 3.15 22.94
CA GLU A 535 1.03 3.49 23.65
C GLU A 535 1.11 2.73 24.98
N PRO A 536 1.39 1.42 24.98
CA PRO A 536 1.50 0.68 26.22
C PRO A 536 2.67 1.23 27.06
N ALA A 537 2.34 1.79 28.23
CA ALA A 537 3.30 2.44 29.09
C ALA A 537 4.40 1.46 29.56
N GLY A 538 5.66 1.85 29.43
CA GLY A 538 6.79 1.07 29.93
C GLY A 538 7.14 -0.19 29.12
N VAL A 539 6.39 -0.56 28.10
CA VAL A 539 6.65 -1.77 27.31
C VAL A 539 7.78 -1.52 26.31
N GLU A 540 8.84 -2.28 26.44
CA GLU A 540 10.01 -2.26 25.55
C GLU A 540 9.87 -3.31 24.43
N ILE A 541 10.70 -3.18 23.37
CA ILE A 541 10.64 -4.04 22.16
C ILE A 541 10.80 -5.54 22.45
N ARG A 542 11.46 -5.91 23.56
CA ARG A 542 11.72 -7.31 23.97
C ARG A 542 11.06 -7.71 25.27
N ASP A 543 10.11 -6.92 25.74
CA ASP A 543 9.37 -7.20 26.97
C ASP A 543 8.16 -8.13 26.71
N TRP A 544 8.47 -9.40 26.39
CA TRP A 544 7.46 -10.41 26.08
C TRP A 544 6.50 -10.69 27.25
N LYS A 545 6.88 -10.32 28.48
CA LYS A 545 6.04 -10.51 29.67
C LYS A 545 4.97 -9.45 29.83
N ALA A 546 5.09 -8.34 29.12
CA ALA A 546 4.10 -7.26 29.13
C ALA A 546 2.88 -7.53 28.21
N TYR A 547 2.65 -8.80 27.86
CA TYR A 547 1.62 -9.22 26.91
C TYR A 547 0.23 -8.68 27.28
N ASP A 548 -0.29 -9.05 28.46
CA ASP A 548 -1.64 -8.69 28.87
C ASP A 548 -1.83 -7.17 28.95
N GLN A 549 -0.84 -6.46 29.47
CA GLN A 549 -0.86 -4.99 29.54
C GLN A 549 -0.91 -4.35 28.14
N ALA A 550 -0.15 -4.90 27.20
CA ALA A 550 -0.13 -4.36 25.84
C ALA A 550 -1.45 -4.64 25.12
N VAL A 551 -2.00 -5.85 25.24
CA VAL A 551 -3.30 -6.23 24.65
C VAL A 551 -4.41 -5.33 25.17
N GLU A 552 -4.52 -5.15 26.50
CA GLU A 552 -5.52 -4.29 27.10
C GLU A 552 -5.41 -2.83 26.63
N ASN A 553 -4.18 -2.29 26.58
CA ASN A 553 -3.96 -0.94 26.06
C ASN A 553 -4.42 -0.81 24.60
N GLY A 554 -4.11 -1.81 23.77
CA GLY A 554 -4.51 -1.82 22.36
C GLY A 554 -6.03 -1.88 22.19
N TYR A 555 -6.69 -2.73 22.98
CA TYR A 555 -8.14 -2.85 22.99
C TYR A 555 -8.79 -1.51 23.36
N GLN A 556 -8.43 -0.94 24.51
CA GLN A 556 -9.04 0.29 25.00
C GLN A 556 -8.79 1.47 24.03
N THR A 557 -7.55 1.61 23.53
CA THR A 557 -7.22 2.69 22.57
C THR A 557 -8.09 2.55 21.31
N THR A 558 -8.34 1.33 20.85
CA THR A 558 -9.16 1.10 19.66
C THR A 558 -10.63 1.43 19.92
N VAL A 559 -11.19 0.98 21.04
CA VAL A 559 -12.57 1.31 21.45
C VAL A 559 -12.74 2.83 21.54
N ASP A 560 -11.82 3.54 22.21
CA ASP A 560 -11.88 5.00 22.35
C ASP A 560 -11.78 5.72 20.99
N THR A 561 -10.97 5.18 20.07
CA THR A 561 -10.83 5.75 18.72
C THR A 561 -12.10 5.52 17.89
N LEU A 562 -12.68 4.33 17.95
CA LEU A 562 -13.93 4.02 17.24
C LEU A 562 -15.12 4.83 17.78
N ALA A 563 -15.16 5.09 19.09
CA ALA A 563 -16.20 5.92 19.72
C ALA A 563 -16.19 7.39 19.26
N GLN A 564 -15.09 7.87 18.66
CA GLN A 564 -14.98 9.23 18.11
C GLN A 564 -15.53 9.35 16.68
N LEU A 565 -15.89 8.23 16.04
CA LEU A 565 -16.38 8.23 14.66
C LEU A 565 -17.84 8.70 14.61
N ASP A 566 -18.13 9.63 13.70
CA ASP A 566 -19.46 10.12 13.36
C ASP A 566 -20.07 9.42 12.12
N SER A 567 -19.33 8.46 11.54
CA SER A 567 -19.70 7.76 10.32
C SER A 567 -19.13 6.34 10.32
N SER A 568 -19.72 5.47 9.49
CA SER A 568 -19.24 4.09 9.37
C SER A 568 -17.80 4.05 8.84
N VAL A 569 -16.98 3.18 9.41
CA VAL A 569 -15.59 2.95 8.99
C VAL A 569 -15.50 2.66 7.49
N THR A 570 -16.41 1.84 6.96
CA THR A 570 -16.42 1.48 5.52
C THR A 570 -16.67 2.66 4.58
N THR A 571 -17.13 3.80 5.10
CA THR A 571 -17.45 5.00 4.30
C THR A 571 -16.44 6.12 4.46
N LEU A 572 -15.49 6.04 5.40
CA LEU A 572 -14.54 7.12 5.69
C LEU A 572 -13.82 7.60 4.44
N ARG A 573 -13.28 6.69 3.65
CA ARG A 573 -12.57 7.03 2.41
C ARG A 573 -13.46 7.75 1.39
N LYS A 574 -14.67 7.26 1.19
CA LYS A 574 -15.62 7.87 0.24
C LYS A 574 -16.06 9.27 0.68
N LEU A 575 -16.14 9.50 1.97
CA LEU A 575 -16.49 10.81 2.55
C LEU A 575 -15.30 11.76 2.61
N GLY A 576 -14.09 11.31 2.22
CA GLY A 576 -12.86 12.11 2.36
C GLY A 576 -12.53 12.41 3.82
N LYS A 577 -12.99 11.57 4.76
CA LYS A 577 -12.76 11.75 6.18
C LYS A 577 -11.55 10.92 6.62
N SER A 578 -10.70 11.54 7.45
CA SER A 578 -9.61 10.86 8.12
C SER A 578 -9.67 11.18 9.60
N VAL A 579 -9.51 10.15 10.44
CA VAL A 579 -9.47 10.28 11.90
C VAL A 579 -8.08 9.86 12.36
N HIS A 580 -7.30 10.86 12.74
CA HIS A 580 -5.95 10.67 13.26
C HIS A 580 -5.87 11.27 14.66
N PRO A 581 -5.22 10.58 15.62
CA PRO A 581 -4.96 11.16 16.92
C PRO A 581 -4.07 12.40 16.77
N ASN A 582 -4.23 13.36 17.66
CA ASN A 582 -3.35 14.53 17.69
C ASN A 582 -1.95 14.07 18.12
N ILE A 583 -1.10 13.77 17.15
CA ILE A 583 0.28 13.38 17.38
C ILE A 583 1.06 14.69 17.50
N PRO A 584 1.63 15.02 18.68
CA PRO A 584 2.52 16.18 18.76
C PRO A 584 3.63 15.99 17.72
N ALA A 585 3.88 17.03 16.93
CA ALA A 585 5.02 17.05 16.03
C ALA A 585 6.26 16.62 16.85
N PHE A 586 7.08 15.73 16.29
CA PHE A 586 8.34 15.32 16.90
C PHE A 586 9.18 16.59 17.05
N THR A 587 9.06 17.23 18.20
CA THR A 587 10.06 18.19 18.66
C THR A 587 11.14 17.35 19.32
N PRO A 588 12.39 17.40 18.82
CA PRO A 588 13.51 16.93 19.63
C PRO A 588 13.36 17.61 20.98
N ASP A 589 13.28 16.83 22.04
CA ASP A 589 13.12 17.35 23.39
C ASP A 589 14.22 18.40 23.59
N ASP A 590 13.85 19.68 23.74
CA ASP A 590 14.78 20.80 23.91
C ASP A 590 15.71 20.61 25.11
N SER A 591 15.35 19.71 26.03
CA SER A 591 16.25 19.27 27.12
C SER A 591 17.54 18.60 26.62
N TYR A 592 17.55 18.04 25.37
CA TYR A 592 18.76 17.48 24.75
C TYR A 592 19.65 18.53 24.11
N ILE A 593 19.12 19.69 23.73
CA ILE A 593 19.88 20.80 23.15
C ILE A 593 20.57 21.62 24.27
N ALA A 594 19.92 21.78 25.41
CA ALA A 594 20.43 22.53 26.54
C ALA A 594 21.69 21.91 27.22
N VAL A 595 21.94 20.60 27.03
CA VAL A 595 23.12 19.91 27.57
C VAL A 595 24.36 20.09 26.67
N ALA A 596 24.20 20.51 25.42
CA ALA A 596 25.31 20.71 24.49
C ALA A 596 26.00 22.09 24.63
N GLU A 597 25.39 23.06 25.34
CA GLU A 597 25.89 24.45 25.39
C GLU A 597 26.77 24.84 26.59
N ALA A 598 27.05 23.95 27.51
CA ALA A 598 27.96 24.27 28.61
C ALA A 598 29.12 23.27 28.71
N PRO A 599 30.30 23.55 28.15
CA PRO A 599 31.49 22.78 28.49
C PRO A 599 31.74 22.92 30.01
N PRO A 600 32.01 21.81 30.71
CA PRO A 600 32.23 21.90 32.16
C PRO A 600 33.39 22.84 32.45
N LYS A 601 33.13 23.87 33.27
CA LYS A 601 34.19 24.76 33.77
C LYS A 601 35.29 23.87 34.36
N LYS A 602 36.48 23.95 33.75
CA LYS A 602 37.68 23.29 34.29
C LYS A 602 37.81 23.64 35.75
N PRO A 603 37.99 22.69 36.66
CA PRO A 603 38.28 22.98 38.06
C PRO A 603 39.55 23.82 38.12
N LYS A 604 39.52 24.92 38.87
CA LYS A 604 40.71 25.74 39.13
C LYS A 604 41.80 24.82 39.65
N ALA A 605 42.95 24.81 38.97
CA ALA A 605 44.12 24.08 39.40
C ALA A 605 44.54 24.57 40.80
N ALA A 606 44.70 23.62 41.70
CA ALA A 606 45.29 23.90 43.01
C ALA A 606 46.73 24.41 42.83
N PRO A 607 47.17 25.36 43.65
CA PRO A 607 48.53 25.87 43.53
C PRO A 607 49.56 24.79 43.80
N PRO A 608 50.72 24.79 43.09
CA PRO A 608 51.73 23.73 43.22
C PRO A 608 52.38 23.77 44.61
N PRO A 609 52.74 22.60 45.20
CA PRO A 609 53.44 22.53 46.47
C PRO A 609 54.85 23.08 46.32
N LYS A 610 55.26 23.83 47.31
CA LYS A 610 56.61 24.41 47.41
C LYS A 610 57.69 23.33 47.39
N VAL A 611 58.57 23.38 46.39
CA VAL A 611 59.75 22.50 46.27
C VAL A 611 60.80 22.94 47.26
N GLN A 612 61.15 22.03 48.20
CA GLN A 612 62.37 22.17 49.01
C GLN A 612 63.57 21.72 48.15
N LYS A 613 64.58 22.64 48.09
CA LYS A 613 65.86 22.34 47.44
C LYS A 613 66.67 21.39 48.29
N THR A 614 67.05 20.21 47.70
CA THR A 614 68.18 19.43 48.18
C THR A 614 69.19 19.23 47.05
N LYS A 615 70.47 19.25 47.48
CA LYS A 615 71.67 19.41 46.65
C LYS A 615 72.10 18.16 45.88
N THR A 616 72.67 18.43 44.71
CA THR A 616 73.81 17.79 44.04
C THR A 616 73.89 16.25 43.84
N GLY A 617 74.05 15.87 42.59
CA GLY A 617 74.57 14.56 42.18
C GLY A 617 74.60 14.37 40.65
N GLU A 618 75.77 14.31 40.14
CA GLU A 618 76.26 14.16 38.77
C GLU A 618 75.39 13.45 37.76
N ALA A 619 75.46 13.93 36.48
CA ALA A 619 74.95 13.32 35.26
C ALA A 619 75.89 12.20 34.73
N PRO A 620 75.38 11.18 34.05
CA PRO A 620 76.15 10.49 33.03
C PRO A 620 75.55 10.64 31.62
N LYS A 621 76.49 10.67 30.71
CA LYS A 621 76.41 10.96 29.26
C LYS A 621 75.59 9.93 28.47
N ILE A 622 74.89 10.45 27.46
CA ILE A 622 74.26 9.70 26.37
C ILE A 622 75.29 9.41 25.27
N PRO A 623 75.31 8.23 24.64
CA PRO A 623 75.87 8.04 23.32
C PRO A 623 74.78 8.04 22.24
N ALA A 624 75.16 8.65 21.11
CA ALA A 624 74.38 8.87 19.93
C ALA A 624 74.33 7.64 19.00
N SER A 625 73.36 7.76 18.06
CA SER A 625 73.19 7.11 16.74
C SER A 625 72.55 5.69 16.78
N GLN A 626 71.60 5.40 15.90
CA GLN A 626 71.64 5.33 14.46
C GLN A 626 70.22 5.19 13.88
N THR A 627 69.96 5.89 12.79
CA THR A 627 68.79 5.77 11.93
C THR A 627 68.95 4.57 10.98
N PRO A 628 67.91 3.74 10.77
CA PRO A 628 67.92 2.81 9.63
C PRO A 628 67.08 3.37 8.45
N ALA A 629 67.57 3.07 7.24
CA ALA A 629 67.06 3.48 5.92
C ALA A 629 65.80 2.71 5.49
N PRO A 630 65.04 3.25 4.52
CA PRO A 630 63.78 2.65 4.02
C PRO A 630 64.00 1.50 3.06
N PRO A 631 63.06 0.52 2.96
CA PRO A 631 63.16 -0.59 2.01
C PRO A 631 62.70 -0.23 0.59
N PRO A 632 63.14 -0.97 -0.44
CA PRO A 632 62.91 -0.65 -1.87
C PRO A 632 61.55 -1.13 -2.39
N ARG A 633 61.06 -0.48 -3.44
CA ARG A 633 59.85 -0.81 -4.20
C ARG A 633 60.05 -2.07 -5.06
N PRO A 634 59.05 -2.91 -5.25
CA PRO A 634 59.08 -3.94 -6.28
C PRO A 634 58.62 -3.40 -7.64
N THR A 635 59.42 -3.72 -8.66
CA THR A 635 59.15 -3.57 -10.10
C THR A 635 58.15 -4.59 -10.57
N GLY A 636 57.31 -4.20 -11.52
CA GLY A 636 56.27 -4.99 -12.14
C GLY A 636 56.74 -6.07 -13.10
N GLU A 637 55.78 -6.90 -13.46
CA GLU A 637 55.61 -7.42 -14.81
C GLU A 637 54.25 -8.15 -14.89
N ARG A 638 53.54 -7.82 -15.99
CA ARG A 638 52.39 -8.58 -16.49
C ARG A 638 52.86 -9.77 -17.34
N PRO A 639 52.08 -10.75 -17.72
CA PRO A 639 50.86 -10.57 -18.50
C PRO A 639 49.54 -10.99 -17.82
#